data_d652b4ef4fe03c59479bf533e83de9c7
#
_entry.id   d652b4ef4fe03c59479bf533e83de9c7
#
_cell.length_a   1.000
_cell.length_b   1.000
_cell.length_c   1.000
_cell.angle_alpha   90.00
_cell.angle_beta   90.00
_cell.angle_gamma   90.00
#
_symmetry.space_group_name_H-M   'P 1'
#
loop_
_entity.id
_entity.type
_entity.pdbx_description
1 polymer ?
#
loop_
_entity_poly.entity_id
_entity_poly.type
_entity_poly.pdbx_seq_one_letter_code
_entity_poly.pdbx_strand_id
1 'polypeptide(L)'
;MIMIRRANRMSNRSWIVLLLTVMSAVFGSIWLPELAHYFVVTPSVSGETIARFRDTLSHPGSLLDNPNIIGVVSVPLRSSSSPIALAEQVLHGDFKPGYDLRPVRFPMVADDLNARGPEAGLSLASLAVPSILLDAYTATGNAGYLEAARQDILSWSNLERHAWLPLAYLWNDHAVAARTGVLLRFLATYRRLPDLDESVLREVLVFAMRGLTFLAKDSHFTFWSNHGVMQNLALLEGAAALDFLPDSAAWADKAMARLQEQFMWYVGEDGFVLEDSPGYHRVGIALLEAAIRMAKLTGREVPRNWTEQYVRARRIDDALARPDGSLPVFGDTDGGVSSDVHRAYAGELALAPACPPLQPLVYPISGLAVIWSRLNSPSASCRMAQLVVKWSHWPGHAHQTPDEMALTLWAEGTAWLTNLGYWPYGAPGRQFTDSWQSSNAPHLQGESPIDASRLVSGAQGASGDRFALDLSRHAGSGQTVGRQVLGMAPGQWLVIDSVAGEGIVPLEVVWTYPPGVSLALLDDGQGFRAADAQGNTALMQIVGGPRLEVRQVRGQVGSAPGWTVVNGMPARTAGIVVHQGDSPRYLATLMSLARSGAAYVQGARMIEWLGPDRWKLAVSGSSGIRLVERDGSAIAFSGGVDPGSIILSPMPDSATSRASDHRRLTEALSKYPKWRDIYAYRLKLSKWLLWAALSTLCVLFVVRRVPRLSSVQWPRLAMVTGWTLLLAAVPAYLST
;
A
#
# COMPACT_ATOMS: atom_id res chain seq x y z
N MET A 1 38.65 30.66 -16.20
CA MET A 1 38.93 31.80 -17.12
C MET A 1 39.60 31.41 -18.42
N ILE A 2 40.53 30.46 -18.47
CA ILE A 2 41.23 30.01 -19.71
C ILE A 2 40.28 29.25 -20.68
N MET A 3 39.32 28.48 -20.20
CA MET A 3 38.33 27.80 -21.04
C MET A 3 37.37 28.77 -21.75
N ILE A 4 36.99 29.85 -21.09
CA ILE A 4 36.05 30.84 -21.68
C ILE A 4 36.69 31.66 -22.83
N ARG A 5 38.00 31.89 -22.81
CA ARG A 5 38.71 32.58 -23.92
C ARG A 5 38.90 31.73 -25.18
N ARG A 6 38.93 30.39 -25.08
CA ARG A 6 38.98 29.49 -26.25
C ARG A 6 37.61 29.30 -26.93
N ALA A 7 36.51 29.39 -26.17
CA ALA A 7 35.15 29.24 -26.70
C ALA A 7 34.77 30.32 -27.73
N ASN A 8 35.35 31.52 -27.63
CA ASN A 8 35.07 32.62 -28.58
C ASN A 8 35.70 32.46 -29.98
N ARG A 9 36.46 31.39 -30.25
CA ARG A 9 37.10 31.12 -31.56
C ARG A 9 36.51 29.95 -32.32
N MET A 10 35.52 29.24 -31.74
CA MET A 10 34.90 28.10 -32.42
C MET A 10 33.92 28.57 -33.49
N SER A 11 33.95 27.97 -34.68
CA SER A 11 33.00 28.24 -35.74
C SER A 11 31.61 27.75 -35.34
N ASN A 12 30.57 28.30 -35.95
CA ASN A 12 29.19 27.83 -35.70
C ASN A 12 29.03 26.33 -36.00
N ARG A 13 29.78 25.76 -36.94
CA ARG A 13 29.80 24.33 -37.23
C ARG A 13 30.39 23.53 -36.05
N SER A 14 31.49 24.03 -35.45
CA SER A 14 32.10 23.38 -34.29
C SER A 14 31.19 23.36 -33.06
N TRP A 15 30.41 24.42 -32.86
CA TRP A 15 29.39 24.47 -31.78
C TRP A 15 28.25 23.48 -32.02
N ILE A 16 27.76 23.35 -33.25
CA ILE A 16 26.73 22.37 -33.60
C ILE A 16 27.25 20.94 -33.38
N VAL A 17 28.47 20.65 -33.80
CA VAL A 17 29.10 19.34 -33.61
C VAL A 17 29.26 19.05 -32.11
N LEU A 18 29.76 20.02 -31.32
CA LEU A 18 29.91 19.85 -29.88
C LEU A 18 28.54 19.59 -29.20
N LEU A 19 27.51 20.36 -29.56
CA LEU A 19 26.15 20.18 -29.03
C LEU A 19 25.60 18.80 -29.41
N LEU A 20 25.72 18.39 -30.65
CA LEU A 20 25.29 17.06 -31.10
C LEU A 20 26.08 15.94 -30.42
N THR A 21 27.36 16.13 -30.19
CA THR A 21 28.21 15.17 -29.48
C THR A 21 27.80 15.05 -28.01
N VAL A 22 27.57 16.18 -27.34
CA VAL A 22 27.08 16.19 -25.94
C VAL A 22 25.71 15.57 -25.85
N MET A 23 24.78 15.92 -26.76
CA MET A 23 23.44 15.34 -26.82
C MET A 23 23.50 13.82 -27.08
N SER A 24 24.33 13.39 -28.03
CA SER A 24 24.54 11.97 -28.30
C SER A 24 25.16 11.22 -27.12
N ALA A 25 26.10 11.85 -26.41
CA ALA A 25 26.69 11.28 -25.20
C ALA A 25 25.68 11.19 -24.05
N VAL A 26 24.90 12.24 -23.84
CA VAL A 26 23.81 12.25 -22.85
C VAL A 26 22.72 11.25 -23.20
N PHE A 27 22.27 11.26 -24.46
CA PHE A 27 21.31 10.26 -24.95
C PHE A 27 21.87 8.84 -24.82
N GLY A 28 23.12 8.62 -25.23
CA GLY A 28 23.79 7.33 -25.11
C GLY A 28 23.94 6.88 -23.66
N SER A 29 24.33 7.76 -22.74
CA SER A 29 24.49 7.40 -21.32
C SER A 29 23.16 7.08 -20.61
N ILE A 30 22.06 7.74 -21.04
CA ILE A 30 20.73 7.56 -20.46
C ILE A 30 19.99 6.38 -21.11
N TRP A 31 20.10 6.25 -22.44
CA TRP A 31 19.27 5.33 -23.23
C TRP A 31 19.98 4.06 -23.70
N LEU A 32 21.31 4.07 -23.86
CA LEU A 32 22.05 2.88 -24.28
C LEU A 32 21.86 1.67 -23.35
N PRO A 33 21.84 1.83 -22.02
CA PRO A 33 21.56 0.71 -21.13
C PRO A 33 20.17 0.13 -21.37
N GLU A 34 19.18 0.99 -21.64
CA GLU A 34 17.78 0.59 -21.89
C GLU A 34 17.63 -0.03 -23.30
N LEU A 35 18.23 0.60 -24.30
CA LEU A 35 18.27 0.07 -25.66
C LEU A 35 19.01 -1.27 -25.71
N ALA A 36 20.13 -1.41 -24.98
CA ALA A 36 20.81 -2.68 -24.83
C ALA A 36 19.90 -3.74 -24.19
N HIS A 37 19.05 -3.35 -23.23
CA HIS A 37 18.05 -4.23 -22.67
C HIS A 37 17.05 -4.74 -23.72
N TYR A 38 16.58 -3.87 -24.62
CA TYR A 38 15.64 -4.23 -25.70
C TYR A 38 16.29 -5.05 -26.82
N PHE A 39 17.52 -4.71 -27.23
CA PHE A 39 18.14 -5.29 -28.42
C PHE A 39 19.10 -6.45 -28.16
N VAL A 40 19.73 -6.50 -26.99
CA VAL A 40 20.77 -7.50 -26.68
C VAL A 40 20.20 -8.76 -26.04
N VAL A 41 18.98 -8.73 -25.54
CA VAL A 41 18.38 -9.81 -24.73
C VAL A 41 17.17 -10.45 -25.42
N THR A 42 17.15 -10.54 -26.74
CA THR A 42 16.16 -11.39 -27.41
C THR A 42 16.68 -12.83 -27.37
N PRO A 43 16.14 -13.71 -26.52
CA PRO A 43 16.59 -15.09 -26.48
C PRO A 43 16.27 -15.75 -27.81
N SER A 44 17.22 -16.51 -28.34
CA SER A 44 16.98 -17.33 -29.52
C SER A 44 16.31 -18.64 -29.12
N VAL A 45 15.14 -18.90 -29.68
CA VAL A 45 14.41 -20.15 -29.49
C VAL A 45 14.64 -21.01 -30.72
N SER A 46 15.43 -22.07 -30.58
CA SER A 46 15.73 -23.02 -31.66
C SER A 46 14.53 -23.96 -31.94
N GLY A 47 14.55 -24.64 -33.09
CA GLY A 47 13.61 -25.73 -33.36
C GLY A 47 13.69 -26.85 -32.33
N GLU A 48 14.90 -27.16 -31.84
CA GLU A 48 15.08 -28.12 -30.74
C GLU A 48 14.40 -27.67 -29.44
N THR A 49 14.47 -26.39 -29.09
CA THR A 49 13.78 -25.84 -27.92
C THR A 49 12.26 -26.02 -28.03
N ILE A 50 11.70 -25.76 -29.21
CA ILE A 50 10.26 -25.99 -29.47
C ILE A 50 9.91 -27.47 -29.40
N ALA A 51 10.77 -28.35 -29.96
CA ALA A 51 10.56 -29.80 -29.88
C ALA A 51 10.58 -30.27 -28.41
N ARG A 52 11.54 -29.85 -27.61
CA ARG A 52 11.60 -30.15 -26.16
C ARG A 52 10.35 -29.61 -25.42
N PHE A 53 9.92 -28.40 -25.73
CA PHE A 53 8.71 -27.82 -25.14
C PHE A 53 7.45 -28.67 -25.45
N ARG A 54 7.33 -29.16 -26.69
CA ARG A 54 6.23 -30.05 -27.08
C ARG A 54 6.35 -31.43 -26.43
N ASP A 55 7.55 -31.93 -26.28
CA ASP A 55 7.82 -33.24 -25.66
C ASP A 55 7.40 -33.25 -24.16
N THR A 56 7.38 -32.09 -23.49
CA THR A 56 6.85 -31.99 -22.11
C THR A 56 5.40 -32.45 -21.98
N LEU A 57 4.61 -32.51 -23.07
CA LEU A 57 3.25 -33.11 -23.06
C LEU A 57 3.26 -34.62 -22.76
N SER A 58 4.34 -35.31 -23.15
CA SER A 58 4.51 -36.77 -22.99
C SER A 58 5.03 -37.13 -21.58
N HIS A 59 5.44 -36.14 -20.77
CA HIS A 59 6.01 -36.39 -19.47
C HIS A 59 4.93 -36.21 -18.37
N PRO A 60 4.49 -37.31 -17.71
CA PRO A 60 3.59 -37.20 -16.57
C PRO A 60 4.29 -36.40 -15.46
N GLY A 61 3.69 -35.31 -15.03
CA GLY A 61 4.22 -34.47 -13.95
C GLY A 61 4.91 -33.18 -14.41
N SER A 62 4.75 -32.78 -15.69
CA SER A 62 5.18 -31.44 -16.11
C SER A 62 4.57 -30.38 -15.23
N LEU A 63 5.40 -29.54 -14.62
CA LEU A 63 4.98 -28.47 -13.73
C LEU A 63 4.23 -27.35 -14.46
N LEU A 64 4.35 -27.29 -15.79
CA LEU A 64 3.59 -26.36 -16.63
C LEU A 64 2.07 -26.64 -16.59
N ASP A 65 1.66 -27.87 -16.28
CA ASP A 65 0.23 -28.25 -16.17
C ASP A 65 -0.31 -28.20 -14.73
N ASN A 66 0.53 -27.82 -13.78
CA ASN A 66 0.15 -27.79 -12.37
C ASN A 66 -0.49 -26.44 -12.00
N PRO A 67 -1.79 -26.38 -11.70
CA PRO A 67 -2.49 -25.14 -11.38
C PRO A 67 -2.02 -24.51 -10.05
N ASN A 68 -1.28 -25.27 -9.21
CA ASN A 68 -0.69 -24.73 -7.98
C ASN A 68 0.65 -24.03 -8.20
N ILE A 69 1.20 -24.12 -9.43
CA ILE A 69 2.44 -23.45 -9.82
C ILE A 69 2.13 -22.28 -10.75
N ILE A 70 1.32 -22.52 -11.77
CA ILE A 70 1.07 -21.54 -12.83
C ILE A 70 0.01 -20.52 -12.37
N GLY A 71 0.33 -19.23 -12.51
CA GLY A 71 -0.55 -18.11 -12.15
C GLY A 71 -0.54 -17.77 -10.66
N VAL A 72 0.53 -18.12 -9.94
CA VAL A 72 0.72 -17.79 -8.52
C VAL A 72 0.74 -16.28 -8.30
N VAL A 73 1.31 -15.52 -9.24
CA VAL A 73 1.30 -14.06 -9.23
C VAL A 73 0.28 -13.56 -10.23
N SER A 74 -0.67 -12.75 -9.76
CA SER A 74 -1.69 -12.12 -10.61
C SER A 74 -1.96 -10.70 -10.14
N VAL A 75 -2.50 -9.87 -11.02
CA VAL A 75 -3.10 -8.58 -10.64
C VAL A 75 -4.61 -8.80 -10.57
N PRO A 76 -5.22 -8.68 -9.39
CA PRO A 76 -6.64 -8.91 -9.23
C PRO A 76 -7.46 -7.90 -10.02
N LEU A 77 -8.45 -8.39 -10.75
CA LEU A 77 -9.45 -7.55 -11.38
C LEU A 77 -10.58 -7.28 -10.36
N ARG A 78 -10.86 -6.02 -10.11
CA ARG A 78 -11.97 -5.63 -9.23
C ARG A 78 -13.28 -5.72 -9.98
N SER A 79 -13.83 -6.91 -10.09
CA SER A 79 -15.13 -7.16 -10.74
C SER A 79 -15.88 -8.30 -10.08
N SER A 80 -17.17 -8.12 -9.87
CA SER A 80 -18.10 -9.17 -9.45
C SER A 80 -18.66 -9.96 -10.62
N SER A 81 -18.31 -9.62 -11.86
CA SER A 81 -18.80 -10.30 -13.07
C SER A 81 -18.14 -11.67 -13.25
N SER A 82 -18.86 -12.62 -13.82
CA SER A 82 -18.29 -13.93 -14.16
C SER A 82 -17.20 -13.78 -15.24
N PRO A 83 -16.24 -14.73 -15.33
CA PRO A 83 -15.23 -14.72 -16.39
C PRO A 83 -15.82 -14.63 -17.80
N ILE A 84 -16.94 -15.29 -18.06
CA ILE A 84 -17.64 -15.25 -19.35
C ILE A 84 -18.17 -13.83 -19.62
N ALA A 85 -18.85 -13.24 -18.63
CA ALA A 85 -19.40 -11.89 -18.80
C ALA A 85 -18.30 -10.84 -19.02
N LEU A 86 -17.14 -10.98 -18.36
CA LEU A 86 -15.97 -10.12 -18.59
C LEU A 86 -15.38 -10.33 -19.98
N ALA A 87 -15.28 -11.57 -20.45
CA ALA A 87 -14.77 -11.87 -21.79
C ALA A 87 -15.66 -11.27 -22.87
N GLU A 88 -16.98 -11.34 -22.71
CA GLU A 88 -17.92 -10.69 -23.62
C GLU A 88 -17.75 -9.16 -23.63
N GLN A 89 -17.57 -8.53 -22.47
CA GLN A 89 -17.27 -7.10 -22.39
C GLN A 89 -15.97 -6.74 -23.13
N VAL A 90 -14.94 -7.59 -23.01
CA VAL A 90 -13.68 -7.42 -23.75
C VAL A 90 -13.92 -7.45 -25.25
N LEU A 91 -14.59 -8.49 -25.75
CA LEU A 91 -14.82 -8.69 -27.17
C LEU A 91 -15.70 -7.61 -27.81
N HIS A 92 -16.65 -7.06 -27.04
CA HIS A 92 -17.49 -5.93 -27.47
C HIS A 92 -16.80 -4.56 -27.31
N GLY A 93 -15.60 -4.50 -26.70
CA GLY A 93 -14.90 -3.25 -26.46
C GLY A 93 -15.50 -2.40 -25.32
N ASP A 94 -16.24 -3.01 -24.40
CA ASP A 94 -16.90 -2.38 -23.25
C ASP A 94 -16.15 -2.61 -21.92
N PHE A 95 -15.10 -3.42 -21.92
CA PHE A 95 -14.33 -3.72 -20.71
C PHE A 95 -13.62 -2.47 -20.17
N LYS A 96 -13.80 -2.22 -18.87
CA LYS A 96 -13.23 -1.08 -18.14
C LYS A 96 -12.35 -1.60 -17.01
N PRO A 97 -11.03 -1.42 -17.07
CA PRO A 97 -10.12 -1.90 -16.04
C PRO A 97 -10.16 -1.00 -14.80
N GLY A 98 -10.50 -1.57 -13.65
CA GLY A 98 -10.49 -0.88 -12.36
C GLY A 98 -11.38 0.37 -12.34
N TYR A 99 -10.82 1.50 -11.86
CA TYR A 99 -11.52 2.79 -11.77
C TYR A 99 -11.52 3.61 -13.07
N ASP A 100 -10.82 3.17 -14.09
CA ASP A 100 -10.84 3.85 -15.39
C ASP A 100 -12.12 3.48 -16.13
N LEU A 101 -13.03 4.44 -16.20
CA LEU A 101 -14.33 4.28 -16.85
C LEU A 101 -14.27 4.24 -18.38
N ARG A 102 -13.09 4.44 -18.97
CA ARG A 102 -12.88 4.35 -20.41
C ARG A 102 -12.74 2.90 -20.85
N PRO A 103 -13.50 2.43 -21.82
CA PRO A 103 -13.38 1.07 -22.31
C PRO A 103 -12.01 0.82 -22.98
N VAL A 104 -11.57 -0.42 -22.96
CA VAL A 104 -10.33 -0.88 -23.60
C VAL A 104 -10.65 -1.35 -25.00
N ARG A 105 -9.87 -0.91 -25.98
CA ARG A 105 -9.95 -1.45 -27.34
C ARG A 105 -9.42 -2.88 -27.40
N PHE A 106 -10.01 -3.68 -28.24
CA PHE A 106 -9.57 -5.05 -28.46
C PHE A 106 -9.26 -5.30 -29.94
N PRO A 107 -8.12 -5.89 -30.32
CA PRO A 107 -6.93 -6.11 -29.48
C PRO A 107 -6.34 -4.79 -28.95
N MET A 108 -5.61 -4.86 -27.82
CA MET A 108 -5.08 -3.69 -27.16
C MET A 108 -4.04 -2.94 -28.02
N VAL A 109 -4.02 -1.61 -27.92
CA VAL A 109 -3.07 -0.74 -28.61
C VAL A 109 -2.27 0.13 -27.64
N ALA A 110 -1.09 0.58 -28.07
CA ALA A 110 -0.15 1.34 -27.23
C ALA A 110 -0.76 2.61 -26.58
N ASP A 111 -1.64 3.30 -27.31
CA ASP A 111 -2.30 4.52 -26.83
C ASP A 111 -3.18 4.26 -25.62
N ASP A 112 -3.78 3.06 -25.53
CA ASP A 112 -4.60 2.66 -24.38
C ASP A 112 -3.76 2.55 -23.11
N LEU A 113 -2.51 2.10 -23.21
CA LEU A 113 -1.61 2.00 -22.06
C LEU A 113 -1.15 3.37 -21.56
N ASN A 114 -0.74 4.27 -22.47
CA ASN A 114 -0.19 5.57 -22.12
C ASN A 114 -1.21 6.56 -21.56
N ALA A 115 -2.46 6.44 -21.97
CA ALA A 115 -3.52 7.37 -21.60
C ALA A 115 -4.16 7.06 -20.24
N ARG A 116 -3.78 5.94 -19.58
CA ARG A 116 -4.50 5.44 -18.40
C ARG A 116 -3.80 5.75 -17.09
N GLY A 117 -4.59 5.77 -16.01
CA GLY A 117 -4.07 5.91 -14.65
C GLY A 117 -3.28 4.66 -14.20
N PRO A 118 -2.58 4.77 -13.05
CA PRO A 118 -1.66 3.74 -12.57
C PRO A 118 -2.26 2.34 -12.45
N GLU A 119 -3.45 2.21 -11.88
CA GLU A 119 -4.09 0.91 -11.64
C GLU A 119 -4.51 0.22 -12.95
N ALA A 120 -5.16 0.97 -13.85
CA ALA A 120 -5.56 0.45 -15.16
C ALA A 120 -4.33 0.12 -16.03
N GLY A 121 -3.31 0.98 -16.00
CA GLY A 121 -2.05 0.75 -16.71
C GLY A 121 -1.33 -0.51 -16.22
N LEU A 122 -1.27 -0.71 -14.90
CA LEU A 122 -0.71 -1.91 -14.28
C LEU A 122 -1.49 -3.16 -14.71
N SER A 123 -2.82 -3.14 -14.61
CA SER A 123 -3.70 -4.26 -14.95
C SER A 123 -3.51 -4.67 -16.43
N LEU A 124 -3.54 -3.71 -17.35
CA LEU A 124 -3.35 -3.99 -18.77
C LEU A 124 -1.96 -4.55 -19.07
N ALA A 125 -0.90 -3.94 -18.53
CA ALA A 125 0.47 -4.41 -18.74
C ALA A 125 0.75 -5.79 -18.11
N SER A 126 -0.09 -6.22 -17.18
CA SER A 126 -0.11 -7.56 -16.58
C SER A 126 -0.86 -8.59 -17.43
N LEU A 127 -1.31 -8.23 -18.64
CA LEU A 127 -2.12 -9.06 -19.54
C LEU A 127 -3.48 -9.45 -18.95
N ALA A 128 -4.17 -8.50 -18.29
CA ALA A 128 -5.50 -8.73 -17.74
C ALA A 128 -6.51 -9.19 -18.79
N VAL A 129 -6.47 -8.63 -20.00
CA VAL A 129 -7.38 -8.99 -21.10
C VAL A 129 -7.17 -10.46 -21.52
N PRO A 130 -5.95 -10.92 -21.88
CA PRO A 130 -5.70 -12.33 -22.13
C PRO A 130 -6.07 -13.24 -20.95
N SER A 131 -5.84 -12.82 -19.71
CA SER A 131 -6.21 -13.60 -18.52
C SER A 131 -7.72 -13.84 -18.45
N ILE A 132 -8.54 -12.80 -18.65
CA ILE A 132 -10.00 -12.91 -18.70
C ILE A 132 -10.44 -13.91 -19.79
N LEU A 133 -9.86 -13.80 -20.97
CA LEU A 133 -10.19 -14.67 -22.10
C LEU A 133 -9.79 -16.13 -21.85
N LEU A 134 -8.64 -16.37 -21.21
CA LEU A 134 -8.21 -17.72 -20.80
C LEU A 134 -9.11 -18.29 -19.70
N ASP A 135 -9.61 -17.49 -18.78
CA ASP A 135 -10.57 -17.92 -17.76
C ASP A 135 -11.90 -18.32 -18.38
N ALA A 136 -12.38 -17.53 -19.35
CA ALA A 136 -13.61 -17.87 -20.11
C ALA A 136 -13.42 -19.13 -20.97
N TYR A 137 -12.27 -19.32 -21.60
CA TYR A 137 -11.93 -20.56 -22.30
C TYR A 137 -11.92 -21.74 -21.35
N THR A 138 -11.30 -21.62 -20.19
CA THR A 138 -11.25 -22.69 -19.18
C THR A 138 -12.65 -23.08 -18.70
N ALA A 139 -13.54 -22.09 -18.55
CA ALA A 139 -14.92 -22.30 -18.10
C ALA A 139 -15.85 -22.93 -19.16
N THR A 140 -15.57 -22.70 -20.47
CA THR A 140 -16.51 -23.04 -21.55
C THR A 140 -15.98 -24.02 -22.59
N GLY A 141 -14.65 -24.14 -22.74
CA GLY A 141 -14.02 -24.83 -23.87
C GLY A 141 -14.16 -24.13 -25.22
N ASN A 142 -14.75 -22.91 -25.28
CA ASN A 142 -14.96 -22.18 -26.53
C ASN A 142 -13.65 -21.67 -27.11
N ALA A 143 -13.22 -22.24 -28.24
CA ALA A 143 -11.98 -21.89 -28.92
C ALA A 143 -11.88 -20.41 -29.34
N GLY A 144 -13.02 -19.73 -29.50
CA GLY A 144 -13.05 -18.30 -29.82
C GLY A 144 -12.36 -17.42 -28.76
N TYR A 145 -12.51 -17.77 -27.49
CA TYR A 145 -11.82 -17.06 -26.40
C TYR A 145 -10.30 -17.29 -26.40
N LEU A 146 -9.85 -18.52 -26.71
CA LEU A 146 -8.42 -18.83 -26.82
C LEU A 146 -7.79 -18.12 -28.02
N GLU A 147 -8.51 -18.05 -29.16
CA GLU A 147 -8.06 -17.33 -30.34
C GLU A 147 -7.97 -15.82 -30.08
N ALA A 148 -8.94 -15.24 -29.38
CA ALA A 148 -8.91 -13.85 -28.96
C ALA A 148 -7.72 -13.56 -28.01
N ALA A 149 -7.48 -14.46 -27.03
CA ALA A 149 -6.30 -14.35 -26.14
C ALA A 149 -4.98 -14.40 -26.93
N ARG A 150 -4.89 -15.28 -27.92
CA ARG A 150 -3.74 -15.38 -28.83
C ARG A 150 -3.47 -14.06 -29.55
N GLN A 151 -4.51 -13.47 -30.15
CA GLN A 151 -4.41 -12.20 -30.87
C GLN A 151 -3.91 -11.07 -29.99
N ASP A 152 -4.44 -10.95 -28.78
CA ASP A 152 -4.02 -9.90 -27.85
C ASP A 152 -2.59 -10.11 -27.35
N ILE A 153 -2.21 -11.34 -26.99
CA ILE A 153 -0.83 -11.69 -26.57
C ILE A 153 0.18 -11.36 -27.69
N LEU A 154 -0.13 -11.69 -28.93
CA LEU A 154 0.76 -11.38 -30.06
C LEU A 154 0.83 -9.85 -30.31
N SER A 155 -0.27 -9.12 -30.11
CA SER A 155 -0.26 -7.66 -30.14
C SER A 155 0.65 -7.08 -29.07
N TRP A 156 0.59 -7.59 -27.83
CA TRP A 156 1.48 -7.21 -26.75
C TRP A 156 2.95 -7.54 -27.00
N SER A 157 3.26 -8.75 -27.54
CA SER A 157 4.62 -9.12 -27.91
C SER A 157 5.18 -8.22 -29.00
N ASN A 158 4.36 -7.89 -30.00
CA ASN A 158 4.73 -6.94 -31.05
C ASN A 158 4.97 -5.53 -30.49
N LEU A 159 4.07 -5.03 -29.62
CA LEU A 159 4.24 -3.74 -28.94
C LEU A 159 5.55 -3.71 -28.15
N GLU A 160 5.82 -4.72 -27.35
CA GLU A 160 7.02 -4.81 -26.53
C GLU A 160 8.30 -4.81 -27.36
N ARG A 161 8.35 -5.51 -28.48
CA ARG A 161 9.52 -5.54 -29.38
C ARG A 161 9.77 -4.22 -30.09
N HIS A 162 8.74 -3.46 -30.41
CA HIS A 162 8.86 -2.22 -31.18
C HIS A 162 8.79 -0.96 -30.34
N ALA A 163 8.53 -1.07 -29.05
CA ALA A 163 8.54 0.05 -28.12
C ALA A 163 9.98 0.47 -27.79
N TRP A 164 10.58 1.26 -28.64
CA TRP A 164 11.92 1.81 -28.45
C TRP A 164 11.97 2.97 -27.44
N LEU A 165 10.79 3.51 -27.07
CA LEU A 165 10.61 4.41 -25.95
C LEU A 165 9.92 3.67 -24.80
N PRO A 166 10.28 3.92 -23.53
CA PRO A 166 9.61 3.32 -22.40
C PRO A 166 8.13 3.71 -22.38
N LEU A 167 7.26 2.72 -22.54
CA LEU A 167 5.84 2.86 -22.32
C LEU A 167 5.53 2.66 -20.84
N ALA A 168 4.61 3.46 -20.30
CA ALA A 168 4.16 3.34 -18.92
C ALA A 168 3.74 1.89 -18.61
N TYR A 169 4.23 1.35 -17.51
CA TYR A 169 3.95 0.00 -17.01
C TYR A 169 4.43 -1.18 -17.86
N LEU A 170 4.86 -1.01 -19.11
CA LEU A 170 5.28 -2.13 -19.97
C LEU A 170 6.40 -2.95 -19.32
N TRP A 171 7.36 -2.28 -18.70
CA TRP A 171 8.47 -2.87 -17.95
C TRP A 171 8.37 -2.60 -16.44
N ASN A 172 7.14 -2.47 -15.95
CA ASN A 172 6.88 -2.43 -14.52
C ASN A 172 7.17 -3.82 -13.91
N ASP A 173 7.91 -3.87 -12.82
CA ASP A 173 8.30 -5.08 -12.11
C ASP A 173 7.12 -6.00 -11.75
N HIS A 174 6.06 -5.42 -11.19
CA HIS A 174 4.84 -6.15 -10.84
C HIS A 174 4.09 -6.63 -12.09
N ALA A 175 3.96 -5.77 -13.12
CA ALA A 175 3.32 -6.15 -14.37
C ALA A 175 4.05 -7.31 -15.06
N VAL A 176 5.39 -7.26 -15.12
CA VAL A 176 6.20 -8.34 -15.71
C VAL A 176 6.04 -9.64 -14.92
N ALA A 177 6.03 -9.58 -13.58
CA ALA A 177 5.79 -10.75 -12.75
C ALA A 177 4.42 -11.38 -13.01
N ALA A 178 3.36 -10.57 -12.99
CA ALA A 178 2.00 -11.06 -13.20
C ALA A 178 1.75 -11.62 -14.61
N ARG A 179 2.25 -10.94 -15.67
CA ARG A 179 2.07 -11.42 -17.04
C ARG A 179 2.81 -12.72 -17.33
N THR A 180 3.87 -13.03 -16.58
CA THR A 180 4.58 -14.32 -16.73
C THR A 180 3.61 -15.48 -16.52
N GLY A 181 2.82 -15.49 -15.47
CA GLY A 181 1.80 -16.53 -15.23
C GLY A 181 0.74 -16.62 -16.33
N VAL A 182 0.32 -15.49 -16.89
CA VAL A 182 -0.66 -15.47 -18.00
C VAL A 182 -0.05 -16.10 -19.26
N LEU A 183 1.20 -15.77 -19.60
CA LEU A 183 1.90 -16.33 -20.74
C LEU A 183 2.13 -17.84 -20.58
N LEU A 184 2.50 -18.30 -19.39
CA LEU A 184 2.67 -19.73 -19.10
C LEU A 184 1.33 -20.48 -19.18
N ARG A 185 0.23 -19.92 -18.69
CA ARG A 185 -1.12 -20.47 -18.84
C ARG A 185 -1.52 -20.61 -20.30
N PHE A 186 -1.25 -19.59 -21.11
CA PHE A 186 -1.48 -19.65 -22.55
C PHE A 186 -0.65 -20.75 -23.18
N LEU A 187 0.65 -20.82 -22.93
CA LEU A 187 1.56 -21.84 -23.45
C LEU A 187 1.10 -23.26 -23.05
N ALA A 188 0.72 -23.46 -21.79
CA ALA A 188 0.21 -24.75 -21.29
C ALA A 188 -1.04 -25.20 -22.05
N THR A 189 -1.93 -24.28 -22.38
CA THR A 189 -3.16 -24.55 -23.10
C THR A 189 -2.91 -24.73 -24.59
N TYR A 190 -2.21 -23.78 -25.22
CA TYR A 190 -2.03 -23.71 -26.67
C TYR A 190 -1.22 -24.90 -27.22
N ARG A 191 -0.18 -25.38 -26.50
CA ARG A 191 0.65 -26.52 -26.92
C ARG A 191 -0.14 -27.82 -27.09
N ARG A 192 -1.37 -27.91 -26.54
CA ARG A 192 -2.23 -29.09 -26.61
C ARG A 192 -3.13 -29.13 -27.85
N LEU A 193 -3.15 -28.05 -28.63
CA LEU A 193 -3.97 -27.99 -29.84
C LEU A 193 -3.38 -28.92 -30.92
N PRO A 194 -4.22 -29.68 -31.64
CA PRO A 194 -3.76 -30.57 -32.70
C PRO A 194 -3.10 -29.81 -33.88
N ASP A 195 -3.70 -28.67 -34.25
CA ASP A 195 -3.28 -27.85 -35.40
C ASP A 195 -2.62 -26.53 -34.92
N LEU A 196 -1.67 -26.65 -33.97
CA LEU A 196 -1.00 -25.47 -33.43
C LEU A 196 0.00 -24.86 -34.44
N ASP A 197 0.09 -23.52 -34.42
CA ASP A 197 1.13 -22.79 -35.15
C ASP A 197 2.40 -22.66 -34.28
N GLU A 198 3.46 -23.32 -34.68
CA GLU A 198 4.75 -23.27 -33.96
C GLU A 198 5.38 -21.88 -33.94
N SER A 199 5.03 -21.00 -34.87
CA SER A 199 5.51 -19.61 -34.86
C SER A 199 4.91 -18.84 -33.69
N VAL A 200 3.66 -19.11 -33.34
CA VAL A 200 2.99 -18.56 -32.16
C VAL A 200 3.64 -19.06 -30.87
N LEU A 201 3.87 -20.37 -30.77
CA LEU A 201 4.57 -20.93 -29.60
C LEU A 201 5.94 -20.27 -29.40
N ARG A 202 6.71 -20.15 -30.46
CA ARG A 202 8.01 -19.51 -30.44
C ARG A 202 7.94 -18.06 -29.96
N GLU A 203 7.01 -17.30 -30.51
CA GLU A 203 6.83 -15.88 -30.20
C GLU A 203 6.45 -15.67 -28.72
N VAL A 204 5.48 -16.45 -28.23
CA VAL A 204 5.03 -16.35 -26.84
C VAL A 204 6.08 -16.84 -25.85
N LEU A 205 6.84 -17.89 -26.22
CA LEU A 205 7.96 -18.39 -25.41
C LEU A 205 9.06 -17.32 -25.32
N VAL A 206 9.43 -16.68 -26.43
CA VAL A 206 10.39 -15.56 -26.44
C VAL A 206 9.90 -14.42 -25.55
N PHE A 207 8.62 -14.06 -25.63
CA PHE A 207 8.03 -13.01 -24.79
C PHE A 207 8.11 -13.36 -23.29
N ALA A 208 7.78 -14.60 -22.90
CA ALA A 208 7.92 -15.07 -21.52
C ALA A 208 9.39 -15.04 -21.05
N MET A 209 10.32 -15.58 -21.86
CA MET A 209 11.76 -15.59 -21.54
C MET A 209 12.35 -14.19 -21.37
N ARG A 210 11.91 -13.20 -22.15
CA ARG A 210 12.33 -11.79 -21.97
C ARG A 210 11.87 -11.25 -20.62
N GLY A 211 10.62 -11.54 -20.22
CA GLY A 211 10.12 -11.21 -18.90
C GLY A 211 10.93 -11.85 -17.77
N LEU A 212 11.21 -13.14 -17.85
CA LEU A 212 12.02 -13.87 -16.87
C LEU A 212 13.46 -13.33 -16.79
N THR A 213 14.09 -13.04 -17.93
CA THR A 213 15.42 -12.42 -17.96
C THR A 213 15.40 -11.02 -17.32
N PHE A 214 14.33 -10.23 -17.52
CA PHE A 214 14.15 -8.95 -16.85
C PHE A 214 14.06 -9.13 -15.33
N LEU A 215 13.23 -10.05 -14.85
CA LEU A 215 13.07 -10.33 -13.42
C LEU A 215 14.34 -10.86 -12.76
N ALA A 216 15.16 -11.61 -13.51
CA ALA A 216 16.41 -12.16 -13.02
C ALA A 216 17.51 -11.12 -12.77
N LYS A 217 17.42 -9.90 -13.33
CA LYS A 217 18.41 -8.85 -13.12
C LYS A 217 18.30 -8.22 -11.73
N ASP A 218 19.45 -8.07 -11.04
CA ASP A 218 19.49 -7.49 -9.70
C ASP A 218 19.09 -6.00 -9.69
N SER A 219 19.38 -5.28 -10.77
CA SER A 219 18.95 -3.88 -10.95
C SER A 219 17.45 -3.69 -11.09
N HIS A 220 16.69 -4.75 -11.30
CA HIS A 220 15.24 -4.70 -11.44
C HIS A 220 14.50 -5.26 -10.22
N PHE A 221 15.23 -5.71 -9.21
CA PHE A 221 14.66 -6.30 -8.00
C PHE A 221 14.17 -5.22 -7.03
N THR A 222 12.88 -5.28 -6.68
CA THR A 222 12.22 -4.34 -5.76
C THR A 222 12.17 -4.94 -4.35
N PHE A 223 13.26 -4.83 -3.60
CA PHE A 223 13.44 -5.47 -2.30
C PHE A 223 12.41 -5.03 -1.24
N TRP A 224 12.01 -3.75 -1.22
CA TRP A 224 11.28 -3.11 -0.09
C TRP A 224 9.75 -3.29 -0.12
N SER A 225 9.20 -4.14 -0.97
CA SER A 225 7.75 -4.35 -1.06
C SER A 225 7.39 -5.76 -1.53
N ASN A 226 6.10 -6.07 -1.48
CA ASN A 226 5.50 -7.29 -2.04
C ASN A 226 5.87 -7.54 -3.50
N HIS A 227 6.18 -6.47 -4.27
CA HIS A 227 6.61 -6.60 -5.66
C HIS A 227 7.85 -7.51 -5.78
N GLY A 228 8.84 -7.38 -4.89
CA GLY A 228 10.03 -8.23 -4.91
C GLY A 228 9.71 -9.69 -4.63
N VAL A 229 8.79 -9.96 -3.72
CA VAL A 229 8.31 -11.34 -3.48
C VAL A 229 7.62 -11.88 -4.73
N MET A 230 6.73 -11.11 -5.34
CA MET A 230 6.03 -11.48 -6.58
C MET A 230 6.99 -11.71 -7.75
N GLN A 231 8.03 -10.87 -7.91
CA GLN A 231 9.07 -11.05 -8.91
C GLN A 231 9.76 -12.41 -8.78
N ASN A 232 10.14 -12.79 -7.57
CA ASN A 232 10.83 -14.06 -7.33
C ASN A 232 9.89 -15.26 -7.39
N LEU A 233 8.62 -15.11 -7.01
CA LEU A 233 7.62 -16.15 -7.24
C LEU A 233 7.42 -16.41 -8.76
N ALA A 234 7.28 -15.35 -9.56
CA ALA A 234 7.15 -15.48 -11.01
C ALA A 234 8.41 -16.07 -11.66
N LEU A 235 9.60 -15.78 -11.10
CA LEU A 235 10.84 -16.35 -11.55
C LEU A 235 10.93 -17.86 -11.23
N LEU A 236 10.47 -18.27 -10.03
CA LEU A 236 10.35 -19.70 -9.67
C LEU A 236 9.32 -20.42 -10.53
N GLU A 237 8.17 -19.79 -10.77
CA GLU A 237 7.11 -20.29 -11.65
C GLU A 237 7.65 -20.54 -13.07
N GLY A 238 8.31 -19.54 -13.66
CA GLY A 238 8.92 -19.65 -14.98
C GLY A 238 10.01 -20.70 -15.05
N ALA A 239 10.87 -20.78 -14.03
CA ALA A 239 11.92 -21.78 -13.95
C ALA A 239 11.36 -23.21 -13.86
N ALA A 240 10.29 -23.40 -13.10
CA ALA A 240 9.64 -24.69 -12.94
C ALA A 240 8.84 -25.13 -14.18
N ALA A 241 8.16 -24.17 -14.81
CA ALA A 241 7.34 -24.44 -15.99
C ALA A 241 8.18 -24.66 -17.27
N LEU A 242 9.37 -24.07 -17.34
CA LEU A 242 10.28 -24.08 -18.48
C LEU A 242 11.63 -24.71 -18.09
N ASP A 243 11.60 -25.81 -17.34
CA ASP A 243 12.75 -26.52 -16.78
C ASP A 243 13.73 -27.06 -17.85
N PHE A 244 13.26 -27.24 -19.08
CA PHE A 244 14.05 -27.61 -20.23
C PHE A 244 14.98 -26.49 -20.76
N LEU A 245 14.78 -25.24 -20.29
CA LEU A 245 15.63 -24.11 -20.68
C LEU A 245 16.96 -24.12 -19.91
N PRO A 246 18.10 -23.74 -20.54
CA PRO A 246 19.40 -23.74 -19.87
C PRO A 246 19.50 -22.80 -18.69
N ASP A 247 18.72 -21.69 -18.66
CA ASP A 247 18.74 -20.68 -17.61
C ASP A 247 17.81 -20.99 -16.42
N SER A 248 16.94 -22.01 -16.52
CA SER A 248 15.90 -22.30 -15.55
C SER A 248 16.44 -22.55 -14.14
N ALA A 249 17.49 -23.36 -14.02
CA ALA A 249 18.11 -23.63 -12.71
C ALA A 249 18.68 -22.34 -12.07
N ALA A 250 19.38 -21.50 -12.85
CA ALA A 250 19.93 -20.24 -12.38
C ALA A 250 18.85 -19.24 -11.95
N TRP A 251 17.72 -19.19 -12.66
CA TRP A 251 16.56 -18.38 -12.26
C TRP A 251 15.97 -18.83 -10.92
N ALA A 252 15.79 -20.13 -10.75
CA ALA A 252 15.26 -20.69 -9.52
C ALA A 252 16.19 -20.46 -8.31
N ASP A 253 17.52 -20.67 -8.49
CA ASP A 253 18.51 -20.42 -7.44
C ASP A 253 18.53 -18.95 -7.03
N LYS A 254 18.50 -18.03 -8.00
CA LYS A 254 18.44 -16.59 -7.75
C LYS A 254 17.16 -16.21 -7.01
N ALA A 255 16.01 -16.73 -7.43
CA ALA A 255 14.73 -16.45 -6.79
C ALA A 255 14.73 -16.91 -5.32
N MET A 256 15.20 -18.12 -5.03
CA MET A 256 15.31 -18.63 -3.66
C MET A 256 16.24 -17.78 -2.80
N ALA A 257 17.41 -17.40 -3.31
CA ALA A 257 18.36 -16.57 -2.58
C ALA A 257 17.77 -15.17 -2.25
N ARG A 258 17.09 -14.54 -3.21
CA ARG A 258 16.43 -13.22 -2.99
C ARG A 258 15.26 -13.33 -2.03
N LEU A 259 14.42 -14.36 -2.12
CA LEU A 259 13.33 -14.60 -1.17
C LEU A 259 13.85 -14.81 0.24
N GLN A 260 14.95 -15.58 0.40
CA GLN A 260 15.57 -15.78 1.70
C GLN A 260 16.04 -14.46 2.32
N GLU A 261 16.71 -13.61 1.55
CA GLU A 261 17.17 -12.31 1.99
C GLU A 261 16.00 -11.35 2.30
N GLN A 262 14.98 -11.33 1.42
CA GLN A 262 13.84 -10.44 1.52
C GLN A 262 12.96 -10.79 2.73
N PHE A 263 12.65 -12.06 2.98
CA PHE A 263 11.80 -12.46 4.11
C PHE A 263 12.45 -12.20 5.47
N MET A 264 13.78 -12.13 5.57
CA MET A 264 14.46 -11.70 6.79
C MET A 264 14.16 -10.24 7.18
N TRP A 265 13.70 -9.44 6.22
CA TRP A 265 13.30 -8.05 6.44
C TRP A 265 11.78 -7.86 6.30
N TYR A 266 11.13 -8.50 5.33
CA TYR A 266 9.74 -8.26 4.95
C TYR A 266 8.73 -8.64 6.03
N VAL A 267 9.07 -9.62 6.88
CA VAL A 267 8.25 -10.03 8.03
C VAL A 267 8.97 -9.65 9.32
N GLY A 268 8.39 -8.74 10.09
CA GLY A 268 8.93 -8.28 11.36
C GLY A 268 9.13 -9.40 12.39
N GLU A 269 9.91 -9.12 13.43
CA GLU A 269 10.26 -10.12 14.47
C GLU A 269 9.03 -10.68 15.20
N ASP A 270 7.99 -9.86 15.41
CA ASP A 270 6.72 -10.28 16.01
C ASP A 270 5.72 -10.84 15.00
N GLY A 271 6.05 -10.82 13.70
CA GLY A 271 5.31 -11.49 12.65
C GLY A 271 4.49 -10.59 11.74
N PHE A 272 4.38 -9.28 12.00
CA PHE A 272 3.64 -8.39 11.09
C PHE A 272 4.44 -8.14 9.83
N VAL A 273 3.75 -8.12 8.67
CA VAL A 273 4.36 -7.80 7.39
C VAL A 273 4.64 -6.29 7.33
N LEU A 274 5.87 -5.92 7.01
CA LEU A 274 6.34 -4.53 7.05
C LEU A 274 5.84 -3.66 5.88
N GLU A 275 4.64 -3.92 5.35
CA GLU A 275 3.86 -3.01 4.51
C GLU A 275 2.78 -2.27 5.32
N ASP A 276 2.79 -2.49 6.63
CA ASP A 276 2.21 -1.66 7.68
C ASP A 276 0.70 -1.43 7.59
N SER A 277 0.00 -2.35 6.93
CA SER A 277 -1.45 -2.35 6.82
C SER A 277 -2.02 -3.77 6.98
N PRO A 278 -3.14 -3.96 7.69
CA PRO A 278 -3.78 -5.26 7.84
C PRO A 278 -4.14 -5.96 6.52
N GLY A 279 -4.54 -5.20 5.52
CA GLY A 279 -4.82 -5.73 4.19
C GLY A 279 -3.58 -6.30 3.52
N TYR A 280 -2.49 -5.54 3.50
CA TYR A 280 -1.22 -6.01 2.92
C TYR A 280 -0.51 -7.03 3.79
N HIS A 281 -0.80 -7.08 5.09
CA HIS A 281 -0.38 -8.19 5.95
C HIS A 281 -0.93 -9.53 5.42
N ARG A 282 -2.22 -9.61 5.07
CA ARG A 282 -2.81 -10.80 4.42
C ARG A 282 -2.17 -11.12 3.08
N VAL A 283 -1.91 -10.12 2.25
CA VAL A 283 -1.18 -10.30 0.99
C VAL A 283 0.20 -10.91 1.25
N GLY A 284 0.94 -10.38 2.22
CA GLY A 284 2.27 -10.89 2.58
C GLY A 284 2.25 -12.32 3.10
N ILE A 285 1.26 -12.69 3.91
CA ILE A 285 1.06 -14.08 4.37
C ILE A 285 0.83 -15.02 3.20
N ALA A 286 -0.04 -14.65 2.27
CA ALA A 286 -0.34 -15.46 1.08
C ALA A 286 0.90 -15.62 0.18
N LEU A 287 1.69 -14.57 0.01
CA LEU A 287 2.94 -14.61 -0.74
C LEU A 287 4.00 -15.50 -0.07
N LEU A 288 4.11 -15.46 1.27
CA LEU A 288 5.01 -16.33 2.02
C LEU A 288 4.56 -17.79 1.94
N GLU A 289 3.25 -18.06 2.02
CA GLU A 289 2.68 -19.40 1.81
C GLU A 289 2.95 -19.91 0.40
N ALA A 290 2.76 -19.05 -0.61
CA ALA A 290 3.08 -19.36 -2.00
C ALA A 290 4.55 -19.71 -2.17
N ALA A 291 5.47 -18.98 -1.53
CA ALA A 291 6.90 -19.25 -1.58
C ALA A 291 7.24 -20.62 -0.95
N ILE A 292 6.66 -20.93 0.21
CA ILE A 292 6.83 -22.24 0.88
C ILE A 292 6.30 -23.37 -0.02
N ARG A 293 5.11 -23.19 -0.60
CA ARG A 293 4.49 -24.15 -1.50
C ARG A 293 5.33 -24.36 -2.78
N MET A 294 5.76 -23.27 -3.40
CA MET A 294 6.58 -23.32 -4.61
C MET A 294 7.92 -24.01 -4.36
N ALA A 295 8.60 -23.72 -3.26
CA ALA A 295 9.84 -24.42 -2.90
C ALA A 295 9.61 -25.94 -2.80
N LYS A 296 8.55 -26.37 -2.10
CA LYS A 296 8.20 -27.81 -1.97
C LYS A 296 7.89 -28.45 -3.32
N LEU A 297 7.06 -27.82 -4.15
CA LEU A 297 6.65 -28.36 -5.45
C LEU A 297 7.80 -28.45 -6.44
N THR A 298 8.81 -27.59 -6.31
CA THR A 298 10.03 -27.61 -7.14
C THR A 298 11.16 -28.44 -6.53
N GLY A 299 10.90 -29.21 -5.47
CA GLY A 299 11.89 -30.09 -4.82
C GLY A 299 13.02 -29.32 -4.09
N ARG A 300 12.80 -28.06 -3.74
CA ARG A 300 13.76 -27.23 -3.03
C ARG A 300 13.51 -27.24 -1.52
N GLU A 301 14.59 -27.13 -0.75
CA GLU A 301 14.48 -27.03 0.70
C GLU A 301 13.76 -25.73 1.10
N VAL A 302 12.78 -25.86 1.99
CA VAL A 302 12.09 -24.72 2.60
C VAL A 302 12.90 -24.25 3.80
N PRO A 303 13.42 -23.02 3.82
CA PRO A 303 14.13 -22.51 4.97
C PRO A 303 13.24 -22.51 6.22
N ARG A 304 13.78 -22.99 7.35
CA ARG A 304 13.03 -23.14 8.62
C ARG A 304 12.39 -21.83 9.07
N ASN A 305 13.09 -20.72 8.92
CA ASN A 305 12.60 -19.40 9.30
C ASN A 305 11.35 -18.98 8.51
N TRP A 306 11.14 -19.44 7.26
CA TRP A 306 9.92 -19.13 6.50
C TRP A 306 8.67 -19.72 7.17
N THR A 307 8.76 -20.97 7.63
CA THR A 307 7.64 -21.62 8.32
C THR A 307 7.37 -20.95 9.67
N GLU A 308 8.42 -20.58 10.41
CA GLU A 308 8.28 -19.88 11.68
C GLU A 308 7.66 -18.48 11.50
N GLN A 309 8.09 -17.73 10.48
CA GLN A 309 7.52 -16.43 10.11
C GLN A 309 6.05 -16.55 9.69
N TYR A 310 5.72 -17.55 8.88
CA TYR A 310 4.34 -17.83 8.47
C TYR A 310 3.43 -18.06 9.69
N VAL A 311 3.88 -18.89 10.63
CA VAL A 311 3.10 -19.17 11.84
C VAL A 311 2.91 -17.92 12.70
N ARG A 312 3.95 -17.08 12.85
CA ARG A 312 3.83 -15.81 13.59
C ARG A 312 2.88 -14.84 12.88
N ALA A 313 3.02 -14.70 11.56
CA ALA A 313 2.17 -13.81 10.77
C ALA A 313 0.69 -14.25 10.82
N ARG A 314 0.42 -15.54 10.72
CA ARG A 314 -0.94 -16.08 10.85
C ARG A 314 -1.59 -15.76 12.18
N ARG A 315 -0.83 -15.81 13.28
CA ARG A 315 -1.37 -15.46 14.63
C ARG A 315 -1.82 -14.00 14.70
N ILE A 316 -1.14 -13.10 14.01
CA ILE A 316 -1.55 -11.69 13.96
C ILE A 316 -2.80 -11.54 13.08
N ASP A 317 -2.87 -12.20 11.92
CA ASP A 317 -4.07 -12.18 11.08
C ASP A 317 -5.29 -12.76 11.83
N ASP A 318 -5.12 -13.87 12.54
CA ASP A 318 -6.17 -14.47 13.38
C ASP A 318 -6.65 -13.51 14.48
N ALA A 319 -5.74 -12.71 15.06
CA ALA A 319 -6.09 -11.69 16.05
C ALA A 319 -6.83 -10.50 15.44
N LEU A 320 -6.45 -10.06 14.24
CA LEU A 320 -7.06 -8.94 13.51
C LEU A 320 -8.39 -9.31 12.87
N ALA A 321 -8.59 -10.58 12.49
CA ALA A 321 -9.78 -11.05 11.80
C ALA A 321 -11.02 -10.83 12.65
N ARG A 322 -12.10 -10.34 12.03
CA ARG A 322 -13.42 -10.16 12.64
C ARG A 322 -14.36 -11.29 12.25
N PRO A 323 -15.40 -11.56 13.05
CA PRO A 323 -16.38 -12.63 12.72
C PRO A 323 -17.08 -12.47 11.37
N ASP A 324 -17.21 -11.23 10.89
CA ASP A 324 -17.76 -10.91 9.57
C ASP A 324 -16.72 -10.96 8.42
N GLY A 325 -15.48 -11.33 8.72
CA GLY A 325 -14.39 -11.39 7.76
C GLY A 325 -13.74 -10.04 7.43
N SER A 326 -14.26 -8.93 7.95
CA SER A 326 -13.65 -7.60 7.77
C SER A 326 -12.34 -7.46 8.58
N LEU A 327 -11.54 -6.46 8.21
CA LEU A 327 -10.29 -6.09 8.88
C LEU A 327 -10.38 -4.68 9.49
N PRO A 328 -9.60 -4.40 10.54
CA PRO A 328 -9.41 -3.02 10.98
C PRO A 328 -8.71 -2.19 9.90
N VAL A 329 -9.20 -0.98 9.66
CA VAL A 329 -8.73 -0.10 8.58
C VAL A 329 -7.58 0.76 9.06
N PHE A 330 -6.36 0.40 8.66
CA PHE A 330 -5.14 1.20 8.82
C PHE A 330 -4.34 1.13 7.53
N GLY A 331 -3.57 2.17 7.23
CA GLY A 331 -2.81 2.24 5.98
C GLY A 331 -3.70 1.98 4.76
N ASP A 332 -3.15 1.35 3.75
CA ASP A 332 -3.86 0.95 2.53
C ASP A 332 -4.72 -0.34 2.75
N THR A 333 -5.52 -0.40 3.83
CA THR A 333 -6.51 -1.46 4.05
C THR A 333 -7.87 -1.04 3.55
N ASP A 334 -8.54 -1.89 2.78
CA ASP A 334 -9.93 -1.69 2.35
C ASP A 334 -10.92 -2.01 3.49
N GLY A 335 -11.89 -1.14 3.71
CA GLY A 335 -12.90 -1.31 4.77
C GLY A 335 -14.03 -2.29 4.46
N GLY A 336 -14.03 -2.94 3.29
CA GLY A 336 -15.04 -3.93 2.91
C GLY A 336 -14.77 -5.33 3.45
N VAL A 337 -15.85 -6.13 3.57
CA VAL A 337 -15.76 -7.57 3.88
C VAL A 337 -15.05 -8.35 2.77
N SER A 338 -15.03 -7.80 1.59
CA SER A 338 -14.65 -8.44 0.33
C SER A 338 -13.79 -7.52 -0.51
N SER A 339 -12.59 -7.15 -0.04
CA SER A 339 -11.66 -6.58 -0.99
C SER A 339 -11.09 -7.68 -1.88
N ASP A 340 -11.44 -7.64 -3.16
CA ASP A 340 -10.96 -8.62 -4.15
C ASP A 340 -9.43 -8.66 -4.22
N VAL A 341 -8.75 -7.54 -3.94
CA VAL A 341 -7.29 -7.46 -3.87
C VAL A 341 -6.72 -8.37 -2.78
N HIS A 342 -7.34 -8.39 -1.60
CA HIS A 342 -6.87 -9.20 -0.49
C HIS A 342 -7.36 -10.65 -0.59
N ARG A 343 -8.51 -10.90 -1.23
CA ARG A 343 -9.04 -12.26 -1.49
C ARG A 343 -8.24 -13.05 -2.50
N ALA A 344 -7.81 -12.42 -3.57
CA ALA A 344 -7.09 -13.10 -4.65
C ALA A 344 -5.81 -13.79 -4.15
N TYR A 345 -5.23 -13.26 -3.07
CA TYR A 345 -4.02 -13.82 -2.46
C TYR A 345 -4.29 -14.64 -1.19
N ALA A 346 -5.41 -14.43 -0.49
CA ALA A 346 -5.56 -14.88 0.90
C ALA A 346 -6.09 -16.31 1.11
N GLY A 347 -6.48 -17.05 0.07
CA GLY A 347 -7.09 -18.38 0.25
C GLY A 347 -8.33 -18.32 1.16
N GLU A 348 -8.51 -19.30 2.05
CA GLU A 348 -9.57 -19.26 3.07
C GLU A 348 -9.29 -18.15 4.09
N LEU A 349 -10.23 -17.22 4.20
CA LEU A 349 -10.15 -16.12 5.16
C LEU A 349 -10.18 -16.67 6.60
N ALA A 350 -9.25 -16.23 7.42
CA ALA A 350 -9.35 -16.42 8.86
C ALA A 350 -10.56 -15.64 9.38
N LEU A 351 -11.44 -16.33 10.08
CA LEU A 351 -12.52 -15.70 10.84
C LEU A 351 -12.19 -15.79 12.31
N ALA A 352 -12.46 -14.72 13.05
CA ALA A 352 -12.29 -14.75 14.49
C ALA A 352 -13.14 -15.85 15.11
N PRO A 353 -12.67 -16.52 16.17
CA PRO A 353 -13.47 -17.41 16.95
C PRO A 353 -14.70 -16.67 17.50
N ALA A 354 -15.82 -17.36 17.64
CA ALA A 354 -17.05 -16.76 18.19
C ALA A 354 -16.83 -16.03 19.52
N CYS A 355 -15.89 -16.51 20.32
CA CYS A 355 -15.47 -15.91 21.59
C CYS A 355 -13.94 -15.77 21.65
N PRO A 356 -13.38 -14.67 21.12
CA PRO A 356 -11.95 -14.42 21.20
C PRO A 356 -11.50 -14.19 22.66
N PRO A 357 -10.20 -14.41 22.97
CA PRO A 357 -9.67 -14.17 24.30
C PRO A 357 -9.74 -12.70 24.69
N LEU A 358 -10.02 -12.42 25.96
CA LEU A 358 -10.10 -11.05 26.47
C LEU A 358 -8.72 -10.45 26.82
N GLN A 359 -7.67 -11.24 26.81
CA GLN A 359 -6.33 -10.71 27.05
C GLN A 359 -5.91 -9.83 25.87
N PRO A 360 -5.50 -8.57 26.11
CA PRO A 360 -4.95 -7.72 25.07
C PRO A 360 -3.72 -8.35 24.41
N LEU A 361 -3.71 -8.39 23.08
CA LEU A 361 -2.57 -8.84 22.30
C LEU A 361 -1.79 -7.62 21.85
N VAL A 362 -0.59 -7.46 22.36
CA VAL A 362 0.28 -6.32 22.08
C VAL A 362 1.50 -6.79 21.31
N TYR A 363 1.73 -6.18 20.15
CA TYR A 363 2.86 -6.41 19.26
C TYR A 363 3.72 -5.13 19.23
N PRO A 364 4.65 -4.95 20.18
CA PRO A 364 5.32 -3.67 20.39
C PRO A 364 6.29 -3.31 19.27
N ILE A 365 6.86 -4.28 18.56
CA ILE A 365 7.78 -4.05 17.45
C ILE A 365 7.00 -3.55 16.24
N SER A 366 5.93 -4.22 15.88
CA SER A 366 5.06 -3.83 14.76
C SER A 366 4.15 -2.64 15.08
N GLY A 367 4.06 -2.25 16.35
CA GLY A 367 3.23 -1.12 16.75
C GLY A 367 1.73 -1.40 16.65
N LEU A 368 1.28 -2.51 17.20
CA LEU A 368 -0.12 -2.92 17.11
C LEU A 368 -0.61 -3.49 18.45
N ALA A 369 -1.83 -3.12 18.85
CA ALA A 369 -2.55 -3.76 19.95
C ALA A 369 -3.95 -4.15 19.50
N VAL A 370 -4.34 -5.41 19.72
CA VAL A 370 -5.67 -5.95 19.44
C VAL A 370 -6.33 -6.31 20.77
N ILE A 371 -7.48 -5.71 21.03
CA ILE A 371 -8.16 -5.78 22.32
C ILE A 371 -9.61 -6.17 22.07
N TRP A 372 -9.99 -7.35 22.58
CA TRP A 372 -11.37 -7.81 22.58
C TRP A 372 -12.01 -7.52 23.93
N SER A 373 -13.18 -6.87 23.93
CA SER A 373 -13.96 -6.54 25.12
C SER A 373 -15.34 -7.16 25.01
N ARG A 374 -15.91 -7.57 26.14
CA ARG A 374 -17.30 -8.00 26.19
C ARG A 374 -18.25 -6.82 26.04
N LEU A 375 -19.42 -7.06 25.48
CA LEU A 375 -20.54 -6.16 25.58
C LEU A 375 -21.46 -6.68 26.68
N ASN A 376 -21.93 -5.81 27.58
CA ASN A 376 -22.88 -6.19 28.62
C ASN A 376 -24.10 -6.88 28.03
N SER A 377 -24.23 -8.18 28.23
CA SER A 377 -25.39 -8.98 27.82
C SER A 377 -25.67 -10.05 28.85
N PRO A 378 -26.90 -10.18 29.33
CA PRO A 378 -27.33 -11.28 30.19
C PRO A 378 -27.48 -12.63 29.45
N SER A 379 -27.46 -12.63 28.12
CA SER A 379 -27.60 -13.84 27.32
C SER A 379 -26.26 -14.57 27.13
N ALA A 380 -26.32 -15.89 27.06
CA ALA A 380 -25.17 -16.79 26.90
C ALA A 380 -24.39 -16.63 25.56
N SER A 381 -24.81 -15.74 24.67
CA SER A 381 -24.10 -15.44 23.44
C SER A 381 -22.91 -14.53 23.69
N CYS A 382 -21.74 -14.90 23.18
CA CYS A 382 -20.51 -14.14 23.28
C CYS A 382 -20.59 -12.89 22.39
N ARG A 383 -21.00 -11.78 22.97
CA ARG A 383 -21.07 -10.48 22.29
C ARG A 383 -19.79 -9.72 22.56
N MET A 384 -19.10 -9.37 21.49
CA MET A 384 -17.74 -8.84 21.56
C MET A 384 -17.61 -7.53 20.76
N ALA A 385 -16.75 -6.68 21.28
CA ALA A 385 -16.20 -5.55 20.54
C ALA A 385 -14.69 -5.74 20.35
N GLN A 386 -14.18 -5.31 19.20
CA GLN A 386 -12.75 -5.25 18.91
C GLN A 386 -12.31 -3.79 18.85
N LEU A 387 -11.36 -3.43 19.70
CA LEU A 387 -10.60 -2.20 19.60
C LEU A 387 -9.20 -2.53 19.11
N VAL A 388 -8.74 -1.88 18.05
CA VAL A 388 -7.36 -2.03 17.56
C VAL A 388 -6.70 -0.67 17.58
N VAL A 389 -5.49 -0.59 18.11
CA VAL A 389 -4.66 0.61 18.18
C VAL A 389 -3.38 0.36 17.41
N LYS A 390 -2.98 1.29 16.56
CA LYS A 390 -1.77 1.22 15.74
C LYS A 390 -0.81 2.36 16.05
N TRP A 391 0.50 2.06 16.04
CA TRP A 391 1.60 3.02 16.15
C TRP A 391 2.84 2.50 15.42
N SER A 392 3.97 3.15 15.53
CA SER A 392 5.25 2.76 14.90
C SER A 392 5.28 2.92 13.39
N HIS A 393 5.43 4.17 12.95
CA HIS A 393 5.74 4.45 11.54
C HIS A 393 7.13 3.94 11.16
N TRP A 394 7.22 3.29 10.00
CA TRP A 394 8.47 2.74 9.47
C TRP A 394 8.86 3.50 8.19
N PRO A 395 9.82 4.44 8.25
CA PRO A 395 10.22 5.20 7.09
C PRO A 395 10.68 4.32 5.92
N GLY A 396 10.16 4.58 4.73
CA GLY A 396 10.50 3.85 3.51
C GLY A 396 9.67 2.59 3.23
N HIS A 397 8.73 2.23 4.11
CA HIS A 397 7.77 1.15 3.87
C HIS A 397 6.60 1.62 3.01
N ALA A 398 6.06 0.70 2.21
CA ALA A 398 4.90 0.97 1.38
C ALA A 398 3.59 0.93 2.19
N HIS A 399 2.51 1.46 1.61
CA HIS A 399 1.13 1.31 2.09
C HIS A 399 0.81 1.93 3.46
N GLN A 400 1.71 2.76 3.98
CA GLN A 400 1.49 3.54 5.20
C GLN A 400 0.69 4.81 4.93
N THR A 401 -0.03 5.25 5.95
CA THR A 401 -0.71 6.55 6.02
C THR A 401 -0.33 7.23 7.33
N PRO A 402 -0.63 8.53 7.53
CA PRO A 402 -0.46 9.20 8.82
C PRO A 402 -1.46 8.69 9.86
N ASP A 403 -1.27 7.48 10.36
CA ASP A 403 -2.16 6.77 11.30
C ASP A 403 -1.49 6.43 12.65
N GLU A 404 -0.46 7.20 13.01
CA GLU A 404 0.25 7.08 14.27
C GLU A 404 -0.65 7.32 15.48
N MET A 405 -0.79 6.32 16.34
CA MET A 405 -1.71 6.28 17.48
C MET A 405 -3.21 6.24 17.08
N ALA A 406 -3.53 5.96 15.81
CA ALA A 406 -4.90 5.78 15.37
C ALA A 406 -5.52 4.51 15.98
N LEU A 407 -6.84 4.47 16.03
CA LEU A 407 -7.59 3.31 16.48
C LEU A 407 -8.79 3.01 15.59
N THR A 408 -9.29 1.78 15.67
CA THR A 408 -10.58 1.38 15.08
C THR A 408 -11.42 0.68 16.14
N LEU A 409 -12.74 0.82 16.04
CA LEU A 409 -13.69 0.16 16.93
C LEU A 409 -14.75 -0.57 16.10
N TRP A 410 -14.89 -1.87 16.36
CA TRP A 410 -15.89 -2.72 15.73
C TRP A 410 -16.70 -3.46 16.80
N ALA A 411 -17.99 -3.65 16.57
CA ALA A 411 -18.82 -4.50 17.40
C ALA A 411 -20.00 -5.02 16.61
N GLU A 412 -20.27 -6.34 16.70
CA GLU A 412 -21.47 -6.99 16.19
C GLU A 412 -21.82 -6.70 14.73
N GLY A 413 -20.81 -6.75 13.85
CA GLY A 413 -20.98 -6.53 12.42
C GLY A 413 -20.90 -5.04 12.00
N THR A 414 -20.80 -4.13 12.95
CA THR A 414 -20.68 -2.68 12.67
C THR A 414 -19.30 -2.16 13.07
N ALA A 415 -18.58 -1.55 12.14
CA ALA A 415 -17.42 -0.73 12.47
C ALA A 415 -17.94 0.62 13.00
N TRP A 416 -17.69 0.95 14.26
CA TRP A 416 -18.14 2.20 14.90
C TRP A 416 -17.14 3.33 14.68
N LEU A 417 -15.84 3.00 14.56
CA LEU A 417 -14.80 3.94 14.16
C LEU A 417 -13.90 3.28 13.12
N THR A 418 -13.59 4.03 12.09
CA THR A 418 -12.75 3.62 10.97
C THR A 418 -11.80 4.75 10.57
N ASN A 419 -10.85 4.44 9.69
CA ASN A 419 -9.99 5.41 9.01
C ASN A 419 -10.34 5.47 7.51
N LEU A 420 -9.64 6.30 6.74
CA LEU A 420 -9.85 6.45 5.31
C LEU A 420 -9.63 5.14 4.56
N GLY A 421 -8.50 4.47 4.83
CA GLY A 421 -8.13 3.21 4.18
C GLY A 421 -7.57 3.37 2.76
N TYR A 422 -7.61 2.27 2.01
CA TYR A 422 -7.09 2.19 0.66
C TYR A 422 -7.87 3.10 -0.32
N TRP A 423 -7.26 4.20 -0.72
CA TRP A 423 -7.80 5.03 -1.80
C TRP A 423 -7.15 4.65 -3.13
N PRO A 424 -7.92 4.41 -4.21
CA PRO A 424 -7.36 3.92 -5.46
C PRO A 424 -6.26 4.79 -6.04
N TYR A 425 -5.19 4.16 -6.51
CA TYR A 425 -4.07 4.86 -7.11
C TYR A 425 -4.48 5.56 -8.40
N GLY A 426 -4.18 6.87 -8.48
CA GLY A 426 -4.56 7.71 -9.62
C GLY A 426 -6.00 8.22 -9.61
N ALA A 427 -6.82 7.82 -8.65
CA ALA A 427 -8.17 8.38 -8.49
C ALA A 427 -8.11 9.78 -7.85
N PRO A 428 -9.03 10.69 -8.22
CA PRO A 428 -9.15 11.99 -7.56
C PRO A 428 -9.37 11.82 -6.05
N GLY A 429 -8.59 12.50 -5.25
CA GLY A 429 -8.65 12.39 -3.78
C GLY A 429 -7.59 11.45 -3.16
N ARG A 430 -6.76 10.73 -3.95
CA ARG A 430 -5.68 9.89 -3.40
C ARG A 430 -4.77 10.66 -2.44
N GLN A 431 -4.52 11.96 -2.70
CA GLN A 431 -3.71 12.81 -1.82
C GLN A 431 -4.28 12.94 -0.38
N PHE A 432 -5.53 12.57 -0.14
CA PHE A 432 -6.09 12.56 1.21
C PHE A 432 -5.44 11.52 2.11
N THR A 433 -4.90 10.43 1.54
CA THR A 433 -4.17 9.40 2.29
C THR A 433 -2.87 9.91 2.93
N ASP A 434 -2.33 11.03 2.44
CA ASP A 434 -1.12 11.66 2.96
C ASP A 434 -1.44 12.70 4.07
N SER A 435 -2.71 12.82 4.48
CA SER A 435 -3.17 13.77 5.49
C SER A 435 -3.43 13.10 6.84
N TRP A 436 -3.03 13.72 7.94
CA TRP A 436 -3.43 13.31 9.29
C TRP A 436 -4.96 13.21 9.47
N GLN A 437 -5.71 14.05 8.76
CA GLN A 437 -7.17 14.05 8.78
C GLN A 437 -7.80 12.82 8.12
N SER A 438 -7.00 11.93 7.51
CA SER A 438 -7.45 10.65 6.97
C SER A 438 -7.60 9.56 8.03
N SER A 439 -7.08 9.79 9.24
CA SER A 439 -7.14 8.85 10.35
C SER A 439 -7.60 9.54 11.63
N ASN A 440 -8.02 8.75 12.62
CA ASN A 440 -8.41 9.29 13.93
C ASN A 440 -7.20 9.40 14.89
N ALA A 441 -6.03 9.66 14.35
CA ALA A 441 -4.80 9.94 15.08
C ALA A 441 -4.78 11.37 15.64
N PRO A 442 -4.25 11.59 16.87
CA PRO A 442 -4.04 12.92 17.39
C PRO A 442 -2.86 13.59 16.69
N HIS A 443 -3.05 14.83 16.27
CA HIS A 443 -2.00 15.59 15.56
C HIS A 443 -2.11 17.08 15.84
N LEU A 444 -1.06 17.83 15.55
CA LEU A 444 -1.09 19.28 15.57
C LEU A 444 -1.59 19.80 14.23
N GLN A 445 -2.38 20.84 14.25
CA GLN A 445 -2.92 21.45 13.05
C GLN A 445 -1.79 21.87 12.08
N GLY A 446 -1.84 21.38 10.84
CA GLY A 446 -0.81 21.65 9.83
C GLY A 446 0.50 20.87 10.01
N GLU A 447 0.54 19.92 10.92
CA GLU A 447 1.72 19.06 11.13
C GLU A 447 1.96 18.16 9.92
N SER A 448 3.22 18.06 9.51
CA SER A 448 3.64 17.09 8.51
C SER A 448 3.80 15.70 9.15
N PRO A 449 3.37 14.60 8.48
CA PRO A 449 3.54 13.25 9.02
C PRO A 449 4.99 12.78 8.90
N ILE A 450 5.79 12.95 9.97
CA ILE A 450 7.25 12.68 9.92
C ILE A 450 7.73 11.70 11.00
N ASP A 451 7.11 11.65 12.20
CA ASP A 451 7.70 10.95 13.33
C ASP A 451 6.89 9.76 13.80
N ALA A 452 7.58 8.65 14.05
CA ALA A 452 7.01 7.44 14.61
C ALA A 452 6.59 7.62 16.07
N SER A 453 5.43 7.09 16.42
CA SER A 453 5.00 6.96 17.81
C SER A 453 5.58 5.70 18.46
N ARG A 454 5.54 5.66 19.79
CA ARG A 454 5.96 4.54 20.60
C ARG A 454 4.98 4.23 21.71
N LEU A 455 4.88 2.97 22.09
CA LEU A 455 4.21 2.56 23.30
C LEU A 455 5.14 2.82 24.48
N VAL A 456 4.74 3.72 25.38
CA VAL A 456 5.55 4.11 26.57
C VAL A 456 5.30 3.16 27.71
N SER A 457 4.03 2.88 28.00
CA SER A 457 3.64 1.98 29.08
C SER A 457 2.33 1.27 28.77
N GLY A 458 2.11 0.14 29.40
CA GLY A 458 0.91 -0.66 29.28
C GLY A 458 0.52 -1.31 30.61
N ALA A 459 -0.76 -1.65 30.76
CA ALA A 459 -1.27 -2.30 31.94
C ALA A 459 -0.85 -3.78 32.00
N GLN A 460 -0.30 -4.22 33.14
CA GLN A 460 -0.05 -5.63 33.43
C GLN A 460 -1.34 -6.32 33.95
N GLY A 461 -1.57 -7.58 33.53
CA GLY A 461 -2.75 -8.34 33.93
C GLY A 461 -4.07 -7.78 33.35
N ALA A 462 -3.96 -6.96 32.32
CA ALA A 462 -5.10 -6.34 31.65
C ALA A 462 -6.05 -7.37 31.01
N SER A 463 -7.33 -7.03 30.97
CA SER A 463 -8.34 -7.67 30.16
C SER A 463 -8.89 -6.67 29.15
N GLY A 464 -9.63 -7.12 28.13
CA GLY A 464 -10.28 -6.21 27.18
C GLY A 464 -11.30 -5.25 27.82
N ASP A 465 -11.77 -5.57 29.01
CA ASP A 465 -12.69 -4.72 29.77
C ASP A 465 -11.94 -3.73 30.71
N ARG A 466 -10.69 -4.03 31.05
CA ARG A 466 -9.80 -3.25 31.91
C ARG A 466 -8.37 -3.29 31.41
N PHE A 467 -7.96 -2.29 30.69
CA PHE A 467 -6.61 -2.13 30.15
C PHE A 467 -6.23 -0.65 30.10
N ALA A 468 -4.96 -0.37 29.92
CA ALA A 468 -4.48 0.97 29.57
C ALA A 468 -3.21 0.86 28.72
N LEU A 469 -3.11 1.76 27.74
CA LEU A 469 -1.95 1.93 26.85
C LEU A 469 -1.60 3.41 26.81
N ASP A 470 -0.31 3.73 27.03
CA ASP A 470 0.22 5.08 26.85
C ASP A 470 1.10 5.13 25.61
N LEU A 471 0.75 6.00 24.69
CA LEU A 471 1.46 6.23 23.44
C LEU A 471 1.98 7.65 23.38
N SER A 472 3.14 7.86 22.79
CA SER A 472 3.68 9.20 22.55
C SER A 472 4.52 9.28 21.29
N ARG A 473 4.61 10.47 20.70
CA ARG A 473 5.52 10.83 19.63
C ARG A 473 6.00 12.26 19.76
N HIS A 474 7.12 12.56 19.16
CA HIS A 474 7.60 13.94 18.99
C HIS A 474 6.99 14.54 17.72
N ALA A 475 6.42 15.71 17.82
CA ALA A 475 6.01 16.50 16.68
C ALA A 475 7.19 17.35 16.17
N GLY A 476 7.22 17.64 14.87
CA GLY A 476 8.29 18.44 14.27
C GLY A 476 8.46 19.86 14.84
N SER A 477 7.49 20.33 15.64
CA SER A 477 7.52 21.57 16.42
C SER A 477 8.27 21.49 17.76
N GLY A 478 8.87 20.35 18.09
CA GLY A 478 9.50 20.10 19.39
C GLY A 478 8.53 19.76 20.51
N GLN A 479 7.24 19.66 20.21
CA GLN A 479 6.19 19.26 21.15
C GLN A 479 6.03 17.74 21.18
N THR A 480 5.49 17.22 22.28
CA THR A 480 5.13 15.80 22.41
C THR A 480 3.63 15.65 22.34
N VAL A 481 3.15 14.86 21.39
CA VAL A 481 1.74 14.44 21.31
C VAL A 481 1.61 13.07 21.96
N GLY A 482 0.67 12.93 22.86
CA GLY A 482 0.39 11.69 23.61
C GLY A 482 -1.04 11.24 23.42
N ARG A 483 -1.24 9.90 23.42
CA ARG A 483 -2.55 9.26 23.50
C ARG A 483 -2.58 8.20 24.58
N GLN A 484 -3.57 8.25 25.43
CA GLN A 484 -3.89 7.19 26.39
C GLN A 484 -5.18 6.50 25.95
N VAL A 485 -5.17 5.17 25.92
CA VAL A 485 -6.35 4.39 25.58
C VAL A 485 -6.66 3.45 26.74
N LEU A 486 -7.84 3.60 27.32
CA LEU A 486 -8.26 2.88 28.51
C LEU A 486 -9.55 2.10 28.28
N GLY A 487 -9.59 0.83 28.69
CA GLY A 487 -10.83 0.11 28.94
C GLY A 487 -11.34 0.44 30.34
N MET A 488 -12.57 0.89 30.45
CA MET A 488 -13.16 1.29 31.74
C MET A 488 -14.16 0.27 32.30
N ALA A 489 -14.86 -0.39 31.39
CA ALA A 489 -15.86 -1.41 31.66
C ALA A 489 -16.22 -2.09 30.32
N PRO A 490 -16.96 -3.23 30.34
CA PRO A 490 -17.47 -3.83 29.12
C PRO A 490 -18.18 -2.82 28.22
N GLY A 491 -17.70 -2.66 26.97
CA GLY A 491 -18.25 -1.73 25.99
C GLY A 491 -18.00 -0.23 26.29
N GLN A 492 -17.05 0.10 27.17
CA GLN A 492 -16.72 1.49 27.51
C GLN A 492 -15.22 1.75 27.44
N TRP A 493 -14.84 2.76 26.68
CA TRP A 493 -13.43 3.17 26.49
C TRP A 493 -13.28 4.68 26.70
N LEU A 494 -12.14 5.05 27.23
CA LEU A 494 -11.71 6.42 27.37
C LEU A 494 -10.42 6.62 26.58
N VAL A 495 -10.39 7.59 25.70
CA VAL A 495 -9.20 8.04 24.97
C VAL A 495 -8.85 9.43 25.47
N ILE A 496 -7.63 9.66 25.91
CA ILE A 496 -7.14 10.97 26.30
C ILE A 496 -5.97 11.34 25.40
N ASP A 497 -6.16 12.36 24.60
CA ASP A 497 -5.15 12.97 23.76
C ASP A 497 -4.59 14.22 24.42
N SER A 498 -3.30 14.45 24.32
CA SER A 498 -2.64 15.58 24.98
C SER A 498 -1.43 16.09 24.20
N VAL A 499 -1.07 17.33 24.46
CA VAL A 499 0.16 17.95 23.95
C VAL A 499 0.96 18.51 25.11
N ALA A 500 2.21 18.07 25.21
CA ALA A 500 3.19 18.60 26.15
C ALA A 500 4.26 19.43 25.41
N GLY A 501 4.82 20.42 26.10
CA GLY A 501 5.79 21.36 25.54
C GLY A 501 5.17 22.72 25.16
N GLU A 502 6.03 23.67 24.91
CA GLU A 502 5.63 25.05 24.55
C GLU A 502 5.07 25.11 23.12
N GLY A 503 4.13 26.02 22.86
CA GLY A 503 3.56 26.27 21.54
C GLY A 503 2.04 26.51 21.61
N ILE A 504 1.55 27.12 20.55
CA ILE A 504 0.14 27.54 20.42
C ILE A 504 -0.64 26.77 19.37
N VAL A 505 0.01 25.78 18.68
CA VAL A 505 -0.65 25.03 17.61
C VAL A 505 -1.75 24.16 18.20
N PRO A 506 -2.99 24.21 17.69
CA PRO A 506 -4.09 23.41 18.19
C PRO A 506 -3.85 21.91 18.04
N LEU A 507 -4.32 21.14 19.02
CA LEU A 507 -4.48 19.69 18.91
C LEU A 507 -5.74 19.39 18.11
N GLU A 508 -5.61 18.54 17.10
CA GLU A 508 -6.74 18.08 16.27
C GLU A 508 -6.88 16.56 16.34
N VAL A 509 -8.13 16.10 16.34
CA VAL A 509 -8.50 14.69 16.17
C VAL A 509 -9.70 14.60 15.24
N VAL A 510 -9.67 13.65 14.29
CA VAL A 510 -10.80 13.37 13.40
C VAL A 510 -11.37 11.99 13.72
N TRP A 511 -12.65 11.94 14.13
CA TRP A 511 -13.36 10.67 14.34
C TRP A 511 -14.20 10.35 13.10
N THR A 512 -13.84 9.32 12.36
CA THR A 512 -14.53 8.90 11.13
C THR A 512 -15.40 7.67 11.40
N TYR A 513 -16.64 7.71 10.94
CA TYR A 513 -17.60 6.62 11.02
C TYR A 513 -17.73 5.95 9.64
N PRO A 514 -18.12 4.67 9.57
CA PRO A 514 -18.37 4.01 8.28
C PRO A 514 -19.67 4.50 7.63
N PRO A 515 -19.87 4.28 6.32
CA PRO A 515 -21.15 4.48 5.68
C PRO A 515 -22.24 3.63 6.35
N GLY A 516 -23.45 4.19 6.44
CA GLY A 516 -24.59 3.52 7.10
C GLY A 516 -24.74 3.82 8.59
N VAL A 517 -23.74 4.47 9.21
CA VAL A 517 -23.87 5.01 10.57
C VAL A 517 -24.34 6.46 10.50
N SER A 518 -25.43 6.77 11.16
CA SER A 518 -25.96 8.14 11.34
C SER A 518 -25.42 8.76 12.62
N LEU A 519 -25.18 10.07 12.61
CA LEU A 519 -24.76 10.85 13.77
C LEU A 519 -25.82 11.89 14.14
N ALA A 520 -26.13 11.99 15.42
CA ALA A 520 -26.93 13.03 16.00
C ALA A 520 -26.15 13.71 17.15
N LEU A 521 -26.07 15.05 17.10
CA LEU A 521 -25.48 15.83 18.18
C LEU A 521 -26.40 15.75 19.41
N LEU A 522 -25.83 15.62 20.59
CA LEU A 522 -26.55 15.66 21.85
C LEU A 522 -26.79 17.10 22.28
N ASP A 523 -27.75 17.29 23.19
CA ASP A 523 -28.21 18.63 23.67
C ASP A 523 -27.11 19.45 24.36
N ASP A 524 -26.05 18.77 24.86
CA ASP A 524 -24.89 19.42 25.48
C ASP A 524 -23.92 20.05 24.47
N GLY A 525 -24.13 19.79 23.16
CA GLY A 525 -23.28 20.29 22.09
C GLY A 525 -21.87 19.67 22.00
N GLN A 526 -21.53 18.74 22.88
CA GLN A 526 -20.22 18.08 22.98
C GLN A 526 -20.28 16.56 22.84
N GLY A 527 -21.49 16.00 22.84
CA GLY A 527 -21.72 14.57 22.68
C GLY A 527 -22.41 14.23 21.36
N PHE A 528 -22.19 13.00 20.89
CA PHE A 528 -22.79 12.45 19.68
C PHE A 528 -23.40 11.08 19.97
N ARG A 529 -24.56 10.86 19.39
CA ARG A 529 -25.16 9.52 19.28
C ARG A 529 -24.97 9.04 17.86
N ALA A 530 -24.26 7.93 17.70
CA ALA A 530 -24.16 7.20 16.47
C ALA A 530 -25.18 6.04 16.48
N ALA A 531 -25.84 5.78 15.36
CA ALA A 531 -26.74 4.65 15.19
C ALA A 531 -26.51 3.94 13.86
N ASP A 532 -26.49 2.60 13.89
CA ASP A 532 -26.44 1.77 12.70
C ASP A 532 -27.85 1.46 12.15
N ALA A 533 -27.90 0.78 11.00
CA ALA A 533 -29.16 0.40 10.35
C ALA A 533 -29.98 -0.63 11.17
N GLN A 534 -29.35 -1.34 12.12
CA GLN A 534 -29.99 -2.33 12.99
C GLN A 534 -30.53 -1.70 14.28
N GLY A 535 -30.32 -0.41 14.48
CA GLY A 535 -30.74 0.32 15.68
C GLY A 535 -29.82 0.15 16.89
N ASN A 536 -28.63 -0.47 16.70
CA ASN A 536 -27.60 -0.39 17.74
C ASN A 536 -27.06 1.03 17.81
N THR A 537 -26.62 1.43 19.01
CA THR A 537 -26.14 2.79 19.21
C THR A 537 -24.79 2.82 19.92
N ALA A 538 -23.99 3.82 19.56
CA ALA A 538 -22.79 4.22 20.28
C ALA A 538 -22.91 5.67 20.71
N LEU A 539 -22.43 5.97 21.91
CA LEU A 539 -22.30 7.34 22.40
C LEU A 539 -20.82 7.72 22.41
N MET A 540 -20.57 8.92 21.95
CA MET A 540 -19.27 9.58 22.07
C MET A 540 -19.47 10.91 22.80
N GLN A 541 -18.73 11.10 23.88
CA GLN A 541 -18.67 12.37 24.59
C GLN A 541 -17.25 12.91 24.56
N ILE A 542 -17.12 14.19 24.26
CA ILE A 542 -15.84 14.88 24.08
C ILE A 542 -15.73 15.96 25.18
N VAL A 543 -14.64 15.89 25.91
CA VAL A 543 -14.31 16.84 26.98
C VAL A 543 -12.93 17.41 26.67
N GLY A 544 -12.82 18.72 26.64
CA GLY A 544 -11.55 19.42 26.41
C GLY A 544 -11.32 20.55 27.37
N GLY A 545 -10.23 21.26 27.16
CA GLY A 545 -9.93 22.51 27.83
C GLY A 545 -10.72 23.69 27.27
N PRO A 546 -10.37 24.93 27.63
CA PRO A 546 -10.96 26.14 27.07
C PRO A 546 -10.82 26.15 25.53
N ARG A 547 -11.81 26.74 24.84
CA ARG A 547 -11.85 26.79 23.35
C ARG A 547 -11.83 25.42 22.66
N LEU A 548 -12.54 24.46 23.23
CA LEU A 548 -12.90 23.24 22.56
C LEU A 548 -13.88 23.54 21.43
N GLU A 549 -13.49 23.15 20.20
CA GLU A 549 -14.36 23.24 19.03
C GLU A 549 -14.67 21.85 18.51
N VAL A 550 -15.95 21.53 18.34
CA VAL A 550 -16.41 20.23 17.85
C VAL A 550 -17.31 20.46 16.64
N ARG A 551 -16.97 19.86 15.54
CA ARG A 551 -17.69 20.08 14.28
C ARG A 551 -18.00 18.75 13.59
N GLN A 552 -19.26 18.50 13.32
CA GLN A 552 -19.66 17.39 12.46
C GLN A 552 -19.34 17.71 10.99
N VAL A 553 -18.79 16.74 10.27
CA VAL A 553 -18.43 16.84 8.86
C VAL A 553 -19.00 15.68 8.07
N ARG A 554 -19.09 15.85 6.76
CA ARG A 554 -19.38 14.79 5.80
C ARG A 554 -18.51 15.02 4.58
N GLY A 555 -17.91 13.96 4.03
CA GLY A 555 -16.94 14.01 2.96
C GLY A 555 -17.27 15.04 1.87
N GLN A 556 -16.36 15.98 1.65
CA GLN A 556 -16.45 17.03 0.64
C GLN A 556 -15.29 16.90 -0.33
N VAL A 557 -15.52 17.23 -1.61
CA VAL A 557 -14.45 17.29 -2.61
C VAL A 557 -13.41 18.31 -2.17
N GLY A 558 -12.15 17.91 -2.16
CA GLY A 558 -11.04 18.76 -1.74
C GLY A 558 -10.72 18.75 -0.24
N SER A 559 -11.41 17.93 0.57
CA SER A 559 -11.20 17.83 2.01
C SER A 559 -11.12 16.38 2.45
N ALA A 560 -10.15 16.02 3.28
CA ALA A 560 -9.92 14.64 3.75
C ALA A 560 -10.96 14.13 4.75
N PRO A 561 -11.46 14.91 5.74
CA PRO A 561 -12.39 14.41 6.75
C PRO A 561 -13.73 13.94 6.17
N GLY A 562 -14.28 12.85 6.72
CA GLY A 562 -15.61 12.35 6.36
C GLY A 562 -15.63 11.50 5.10
N TRP A 563 -14.50 10.88 4.76
CA TRP A 563 -14.38 9.86 3.73
C TRP A 563 -13.84 8.56 4.32
N THR A 564 -14.23 7.46 3.71
CA THR A 564 -13.62 6.14 3.89
C THR A 564 -13.69 5.36 2.59
N VAL A 565 -12.99 4.25 2.49
CA VAL A 565 -13.05 3.36 1.32
C VAL A 565 -13.68 2.04 1.73
N VAL A 566 -14.67 1.59 0.97
CA VAL A 566 -15.37 0.32 1.18
C VAL A 566 -15.45 -0.43 -0.16
N ASN A 567 -15.00 -1.68 -0.17
CA ASN A 567 -14.92 -2.49 -1.38
C ASN A 567 -14.19 -1.77 -2.53
N GLY A 568 -13.07 -1.10 -2.17
CA GLY A 568 -12.26 -0.36 -3.11
C GLY A 568 -12.88 0.93 -3.65
N MET A 569 -14.02 1.36 -3.17
CA MET A 569 -14.71 2.59 -3.63
C MET A 569 -14.71 3.65 -2.54
N PRO A 570 -14.24 4.88 -2.84
CA PRO A 570 -14.37 6.01 -1.93
C PRO A 570 -15.84 6.32 -1.62
N ALA A 571 -16.17 6.38 -0.36
CA ALA A 571 -17.53 6.63 0.13
C ALA A 571 -17.55 7.85 1.06
N ARG A 572 -18.53 8.74 0.84
CA ARG A 572 -18.81 9.84 1.76
C ARG A 572 -19.44 9.31 3.03
N THR A 573 -18.89 9.71 4.16
CA THR A 573 -19.40 9.29 5.47
C THR A 573 -19.44 10.44 6.45
N ALA A 574 -19.99 10.18 7.63
CA ALA A 574 -19.97 11.14 8.71
C ALA A 574 -18.64 11.12 9.46
N GLY A 575 -18.22 12.26 9.94
CA GLY A 575 -17.07 12.42 10.81
C GLY A 575 -17.25 13.55 11.79
N ILE A 576 -16.40 13.58 12.81
CA ILE A 576 -16.33 14.63 13.82
C ILE A 576 -14.90 15.15 13.84
N VAL A 577 -14.72 16.43 13.60
CA VAL A 577 -13.43 17.12 13.74
C VAL A 577 -13.43 17.86 15.07
N VAL A 578 -12.41 17.61 15.86
CA VAL A 578 -12.26 18.19 17.21
C VAL A 578 -10.97 18.99 17.25
N HIS A 579 -11.07 20.25 17.65
CA HIS A 579 -9.92 21.13 17.85
C HIS A 579 -9.85 21.60 19.30
N GLN A 580 -8.66 21.53 19.87
CA GLN A 580 -8.36 22.11 21.17
C GLN A 580 -7.29 23.19 21.01
N GLY A 581 -7.69 24.44 21.06
CA GLY A 581 -6.84 25.58 20.73
C GLY A 581 -5.90 26.01 21.86
N ASP A 582 -6.39 26.10 23.09
CA ASP A 582 -5.66 26.70 24.20
C ASP A 582 -5.07 25.68 25.18
N SER A 583 -4.04 26.11 25.91
CA SER A 583 -3.47 25.35 27.03
C SER A 583 -4.38 25.43 28.27
N PRO A 584 -4.58 24.32 29.01
CA PRO A 584 -3.99 23.00 28.76
C PRO A 584 -4.64 22.30 27.56
N ARG A 585 -3.82 21.76 26.67
CA ARG A 585 -4.29 21.07 25.46
C ARG A 585 -4.47 19.59 25.74
N TYR A 586 -5.69 19.19 26.04
CA TYR A 586 -6.11 17.81 26.16
C TYR A 586 -7.50 17.62 25.57
N LEU A 587 -7.75 16.41 25.07
CA LEU A 587 -9.04 15.94 24.61
C LEU A 587 -9.33 14.61 25.29
N ALA A 588 -10.40 14.52 26.07
CA ALA A 588 -10.87 13.24 26.61
C ALA A 588 -12.12 12.83 25.82
N THR A 589 -12.02 11.72 25.07
CA THR A 589 -13.12 11.14 24.30
C THR A 589 -13.59 9.87 24.98
N LEU A 590 -14.80 9.88 25.49
CA LEU A 590 -15.45 8.73 26.10
C LEU A 590 -16.36 8.06 25.08
N MET A 591 -16.15 6.78 24.84
CA MET A 591 -16.93 5.94 23.93
C MET A 591 -17.68 4.88 24.71
N SER A 592 -18.98 4.72 24.41
CA SER A 592 -19.83 3.70 25.03
C SER A 592 -20.74 3.07 24.00
N LEU A 593 -20.70 1.74 23.89
CA LEU A 593 -21.62 0.96 23.08
C LEU A 593 -22.79 0.50 23.93
N ALA A 594 -24.02 0.72 23.47
CA ALA A 594 -25.22 0.31 24.17
C ALA A 594 -26.28 -0.21 23.21
N ARG A 595 -27.08 -1.17 23.69
CA ARG A 595 -28.30 -1.57 23.01
C ARG A 595 -29.39 -0.49 23.14
N SER A 596 -30.30 -0.48 22.18
CA SER A 596 -31.57 0.23 22.33
C SER A 596 -32.21 -0.06 23.69
N GLY A 597 -32.36 0.97 24.52
CA GLY A 597 -32.94 0.87 25.87
C GLY A 597 -31.99 0.58 27.02
N ALA A 598 -30.67 0.35 26.78
CA ALA A 598 -29.70 0.16 27.86
C ALA A 598 -29.21 1.49 28.45
N ALA A 599 -28.73 1.42 29.70
CA ALA A 599 -28.21 2.59 30.41
C ALA A 599 -26.92 3.13 29.78
N TYR A 600 -26.95 4.40 29.43
CA TYR A 600 -25.84 5.11 28.81
C TYR A 600 -24.98 5.84 29.85
N VAL A 601 -23.73 6.10 29.46
CA VAL A 601 -22.99 7.23 30.04
C VAL A 601 -23.76 8.52 29.70
N GLN A 602 -24.13 9.27 30.70
CA GLN A 602 -24.95 10.51 30.57
C GLN A 602 -24.10 11.77 30.45
N GLY A 603 -22.81 11.69 30.82
CA GLY A 603 -21.90 12.82 30.75
C GLY A 603 -20.49 12.46 31.23
N ALA A 604 -19.53 13.27 30.81
CA ALA A 604 -18.16 13.24 31.32
C ALA A 604 -17.71 14.68 31.64
N ARG A 605 -16.91 14.86 32.66
CA ARG A 605 -16.31 16.14 33.01
C ARG A 605 -14.92 15.96 33.57
N MET A 606 -13.95 16.68 33.02
CA MET A 606 -12.63 16.79 33.63
C MET A 606 -12.75 17.58 34.96
N ILE A 607 -12.35 16.98 36.05
CA ILE A 607 -12.34 17.61 37.38
C ILE A 607 -11.01 18.33 37.58
N GLU A 608 -9.91 17.66 37.17
CA GLU A 608 -8.57 18.17 37.33
C GLU A 608 -7.68 17.70 36.18
N TRP A 609 -6.85 18.59 35.68
CA TRP A 609 -5.82 18.30 34.68
C TRP A 609 -4.51 18.96 35.10
N LEU A 610 -3.53 18.17 35.53
CA LEU A 610 -2.19 18.64 35.89
C LEU A 610 -1.13 18.18 34.88
N GLY A 611 -1.50 17.29 33.96
CA GLY A 611 -0.64 16.75 32.93
C GLY A 611 -1.10 15.36 32.46
N PRO A 612 -0.42 14.77 31.46
CA PRO A 612 -0.80 13.45 30.94
C PRO A 612 -0.65 12.32 31.95
N ASP A 613 0.15 12.47 32.97
CA ASP A 613 0.39 11.51 34.05
C ASP A 613 -0.39 11.80 35.35
N ARG A 614 -1.13 12.92 35.39
CA ARG A 614 -1.92 13.32 36.57
C ARG A 614 -3.19 14.06 36.19
N TRP A 615 -4.30 13.37 36.29
CA TRP A 615 -5.62 13.92 35.95
C TRP A 615 -6.75 13.19 36.67
N LYS A 616 -7.93 13.81 36.74
CA LYS A 616 -9.16 13.26 37.35
C LYS A 616 -10.38 13.59 36.51
N LEU A 617 -11.12 12.56 36.11
CA LEU A 617 -12.32 12.64 35.27
C LEU A 617 -13.51 12.04 36.03
N ALA A 618 -14.64 12.76 36.03
CA ALA A 618 -15.91 12.20 36.45
C ALA A 618 -16.71 11.73 35.24
N VAL A 619 -17.25 10.53 35.34
CA VAL A 619 -18.15 9.93 34.34
C VAL A 619 -19.49 9.65 35.03
N SER A 620 -20.54 10.29 34.58
CA SER A 620 -21.88 10.04 35.05
C SER A 620 -22.62 9.04 34.19
N GLY A 621 -23.32 8.12 34.80
CA GLY A 621 -24.15 7.11 34.16
C GLY A 621 -25.32 6.69 35.03
N SER A 622 -26.12 5.75 34.57
CA SER A 622 -27.30 5.25 35.29
C SER A 622 -26.96 4.60 36.63
N SER A 623 -25.72 4.13 36.82
CA SER A 623 -25.20 3.56 38.07
C SER A 623 -24.58 4.60 39.01
N GLY A 624 -24.74 5.89 38.73
CA GLY A 624 -24.15 6.98 39.50
C GLY A 624 -22.88 7.56 38.86
N ILE A 625 -22.09 8.27 39.65
CA ILE A 625 -20.84 8.91 39.22
C ILE A 625 -19.68 7.96 39.49
N ARG A 626 -18.88 7.69 38.44
CA ARG A 626 -17.59 7.03 38.52
C ARG A 626 -16.49 8.08 38.41
N LEU A 627 -15.50 8.02 39.27
CA LEU A 627 -14.27 8.78 39.10
C LEU A 627 -13.17 7.91 38.51
N VAL A 628 -12.50 8.43 37.52
CA VAL A 628 -11.29 7.86 36.94
C VAL A 628 -10.16 8.84 37.24
N GLU A 629 -9.15 8.37 37.93
CA GLU A 629 -8.04 9.20 38.40
C GLU A 629 -6.73 8.55 38.03
N ARG A 630 -5.83 9.32 37.44
CA ARG A 630 -4.46 8.92 37.20
C ARG A 630 -3.49 9.69 38.08
N ASP A 631 -2.61 8.96 38.78
CA ASP A 631 -1.47 9.53 39.49
C ASP A 631 -0.21 8.70 39.19
N GLY A 632 0.63 9.26 38.33
CA GLY A 632 1.81 8.60 37.79
C GLY A 632 1.47 7.32 37.01
N SER A 633 1.95 6.18 37.50
CA SER A 633 1.69 4.86 36.89
C SER A 633 0.37 4.22 37.33
N ALA A 634 -0.32 4.76 38.33
CA ALA A 634 -1.57 4.22 38.83
C ALA A 634 -2.77 4.88 38.20
N ILE A 635 -3.76 4.08 37.77
CA ILE A 635 -5.08 4.56 37.32
C ILE A 635 -6.11 3.90 38.23
N ALA A 636 -6.82 4.70 39.00
CA ALA A 636 -7.85 4.24 39.92
C ALA A 636 -9.25 4.51 39.37
N PHE A 637 -10.15 3.56 39.60
CA PHE A 637 -11.58 3.67 39.26
C PHE A 637 -12.36 3.61 40.58
N SER A 638 -13.04 4.68 40.96
CA SER A 638 -13.80 4.77 42.20
C SER A 638 -15.25 5.13 41.92
N GLY A 639 -16.18 4.61 42.72
CA GLY A 639 -17.63 4.73 42.47
C GLY A 639 -18.12 3.75 41.38
N GLY A 640 -19.44 3.67 41.24
CA GLY A 640 -20.06 2.72 40.30
C GLY A 640 -20.02 1.25 40.78
N VAL A 641 -20.31 0.32 39.87
CA VAL A 641 -20.54 -1.10 40.20
C VAL A 641 -19.26 -1.92 40.35
N ASP A 642 -18.14 -1.42 39.77
CA ASP A 642 -16.86 -2.17 39.71
C ASP A 642 -15.66 -1.24 39.95
N PRO A 643 -15.35 -0.91 41.23
CA PRO A 643 -14.15 -0.18 41.57
C PRO A 643 -12.88 -1.02 41.39
N GLY A 644 -11.74 -0.38 41.13
CA GLY A 644 -10.49 -1.09 40.90
C GLY A 644 -9.35 -0.17 40.52
N SER A 645 -8.20 -0.74 40.25
CA SER A 645 -7.04 0.00 39.78
C SER A 645 -6.27 -0.74 38.69
N ILE A 646 -5.56 0.01 37.86
CA ILE A 646 -4.60 -0.49 36.86
C ILE A 646 -3.24 0.11 37.19
N ILE A 647 -2.21 -0.69 37.11
CA ILE A 647 -0.82 -0.24 37.22
C ILE A 647 -0.17 -0.34 35.86
N LEU A 648 0.33 0.78 35.39
CA LEU A 648 1.08 0.88 34.16
C LEU A 648 2.54 0.49 34.40
N SER A 649 3.08 -0.33 33.54
CA SER A 649 4.49 -0.71 33.53
C SER A 649 5.15 -0.21 32.23
N PRO A 650 6.39 0.28 32.29
CA PRO A 650 7.14 0.64 31.11
C PRO A 650 7.20 -0.53 30.12
N MET A 651 7.01 -0.24 28.85
CA MET A 651 7.15 -1.23 27.78
C MET A 651 8.57 -1.17 27.19
N PRO A 652 9.10 -2.32 26.75
CA PRO A 652 10.39 -2.35 26.05
C PRO A 652 10.39 -1.39 24.86
N ASP A 653 11.46 -0.63 24.71
CA ASP A 653 11.61 0.24 23.55
C ASP A 653 11.95 -0.60 22.32
N SER A 654 11.11 -0.52 21.30
CA SER A 654 11.31 -1.17 20.00
C SER A 654 12.33 -0.45 19.09
N ALA A 655 12.96 0.62 19.56
CA ALA A 655 13.93 1.40 18.77
C ALA A 655 15.11 0.55 18.28
N THR A 656 15.59 -0.41 19.07
CA THR A 656 16.69 -1.29 18.65
C THR A 656 16.29 -2.19 17.49
N SER A 657 15.10 -2.80 17.53
CA SER A 657 14.57 -3.62 16.44
C SER A 657 14.34 -2.78 15.18
N ARG A 658 13.77 -1.58 15.32
CA ARG A 658 13.59 -0.63 14.20
C ARG A 658 14.92 -0.23 13.58
N ALA A 659 15.94 0.08 14.38
CA ALA A 659 17.28 0.41 13.89
C ALA A 659 17.92 -0.78 13.14
N SER A 660 17.70 -2.01 13.59
CA SER A 660 18.15 -3.23 12.92
C SER A 660 17.48 -3.39 11.55
N ASP A 661 16.17 -3.23 11.48
CA ASP A 661 15.42 -3.36 10.22
C ASP A 661 15.77 -2.24 9.25
N HIS A 662 15.91 -1.01 9.72
CA HIS A 662 16.36 0.12 8.88
C HIS A 662 17.77 -0.12 8.33
N ARG A 663 18.68 -0.71 9.10
CA ARG A 663 20.02 -1.09 8.63
C ARG A 663 19.94 -2.15 7.54
N ARG A 664 19.17 -3.24 7.75
CA ARG A 664 18.95 -4.28 6.75
C ARG A 664 18.36 -3.70 5.45
N LEU A 665 17.39 -2.81 5.55
CA LEU A 665 16.83 -2.11 4.41
C LEU A 665 17.90 -1.28 3.68
N THR A 666 18.70 -0.52 4.41
CA THR A 666 19.77 0.31 3.83
C THR A 666 20.83 -0.54 3.13
N GLU A 667 21.25 -1.65 3.74
CA GLU A 667 22.18 -2.62 3.14
C GLU A 667 21.59 -3.23 1.87
N ALA A 668 20.33 -3.67 1.91
CA ALA A 668 19.65 -4.22 0.75
C ALA A 668 19.47 -3.18 -0.38
N LEU A 669 19.13 -1.94 -0.05
CA LEU A 669 18.99 -0.86 -1.04
C LEU A 669 20.34 -0.48 -1.69
N SER A 670 21.47 -0.66 -0.98
CA SER A 670 22.80 -0.50 -1.57
C SER A 670 23.12 -1.60 -2.58
N LYS A 671 22.68 -2.83 -2.32
CA LYS A 671 22.82 -3.98 -3.20
C LYS A 671 21.80 -3.96 -4.38
N TYR A 672 20.58 -3.51 -4.10
CA TYR A 672 19.46 -3.45 -5.04
C TYR A 672 18.95 -2.00 -5.14
N PRO A 673 19.65 -1.11 -5.86
CA PRO A 673 19.25 0.30 -5.95
C PRO A 673 17.87 0.43 -6.60
N LYS A 674 17.08 1.40 -6.13
CA LYS A 674 15.72 1.68 -6.64
C LYS A 674 15.76 2.07 -8.12
N TRP A 675 15.76 1.10 -8.98
CA TRP A 675 15.85 1.27 -10.42
C TRP A 675 14.74 2.16 -10.99
N ARG A 676 13.51 2.02 -10.47
CA ARG A 676 12.37 2.84 -10.89
C ARG A 676 12.57 4.32 -10.66
N ASP A 677 13.14 4.70 -9.52
CA ASP A 677 13.37 6.11 -9.19
C ASP A 677 14.46 6.67 -10.09
N ILE A 678 15.52 5.90 -10.31
CA ILE A 678 16.59 6.23 -11.24
C ILE A 678 16.03 6.35 -12.66
N TYR A 679 15.17 5.44 -13.08
CA TYR A 679 14.57 5.43 -14.41
C TYR A 679 13.58 6.59 -14.61
N ALA A 680 12.64 6.80 -13.69
CA ALA A 680 11.70 7.91 -13.75
C ALA A 680 12.41 9.26 -13.76
N TYR A 681 13.48 9.38 -12.97
CA TYR A 681 14.34 10.55 -12.94
C TYR A 681 15.09 10.75 -14.26
N ARG A 682 15.75 9.72 -14.79
CA ARG A 682 16.45 9.74 -16.08
C ARG A 682 15.50 10.11 -17.22
N LEU A 683 14.27 9.57 -17.21
CA LEU A 683 13.24 9.89 -18.18
C LEU A 683 12.79 11.36 -18.10
N LYS A 684 12.58 11.89 -16.90
CA LYS A 684 12.26 13.31 -16.70
C LYS A 684 13.42 14.19 -17.19
N LEU A 685 14.64 13.86 -16.79
CA LEU A 685 15.84 14.60 -17.20
C LEU A 685 16.02 14.57 -18.73
N SER A 686 15.85 13.42 -19.37
CA SER A 686 15.97 13.28 -20.82
C SER A 686 14.91 14.10 -21.56
N LYS A 687 13.68 14.15 -21.09
CA LYS A 687 12.61 15.00 -21.64
C LYS A 687 12.96 16.49 -21.53
N TRP A 688 13.44 16.92 -20.37
CA TRP A 688 13.87 18.32 -20.14
C TRP A 688 15.06 18.71 -21.02
N LEU A 689 16.07 17.84 -21.15
CA LEU A 689 17.22 18.05 -22.00
C LEU A 689 16.83 18.10 -23.49
N LEU A 690 15.92 17.25 -23.93
CA LEU A 690 15.38 17.26 -25.28
C LEU A 690 14.63 18.56 -25.58
N TRP A 691 13.76 19.01 -24.67
CA TRP A 691 13.04 20.28 -24.83
C TRP A 691 13.98 21.48 -24.83
N ALA A 692 14.99 21.51 -23.95
CA ALA A 692 16.00 22.55 -23.91
C ALA A 692 16.80 22.61 -25.22
N ALA A 693 17.17 21.46 -25.77
CA ALA A 693 17.91 21.36 -27.03
C ALA A 693 17.05 21.79 -28.22
N LEU A 694 15.79 21.36 -28.30
CA LEU A 694 14.86 21.78 -29.34
C LEU A 694 14.58 23.29 -29.28
N SER A 695 14.38 23.82 -28.08
CA SER A 695 14.19 25.26 -27.87
C SER A 695 15.42 26.06 -28.33
N THR A 696 16.63 25.58 -27.98
CA THR A 696 17.89 26.22 -28.40
C THR A 696 18.06 26.17 -29.93
N LEU A 697 17.73 25.04 -30.57
CA LEU A 697 17.76 24.92 -32.03
C LEU A 697 16.74 25.84 -32.71
N CYS A 698 15.53 25.94 -32.18
CA CYS A 698 14.49 26.86 -32.68
C CYS A 698 14.94 28.33 -32.59
N VAL A 699 15.51 28.72 -31.44
CA VAL A 699 16.05 30.08 -31.25
C VAL A 699 17.18 30.36 -32.24
N LEU A 700 18.13 29.43 -32.41
CA LEU A 700 19.22 29.57 -33.38
C LEU A 700 18.71 29.66 -34.83
N PHE A 701 17.66 28.88 -35.16
CA PHE A 701 17.03 28.92 -36.50
C PHE A 701 16.32 30.25 -36.78
N VAL A 702 15.57 30.77 -35.77
CA VAL A 702 14.87 32.07 -35.89
C VAL A 702 15.89 33.21 -35.99
N VAL A 703 16.91 33.24 -35.16
CA VAL A 703 17.98 34.28 -35.19
C VAL A 703 18.69 34.30 -36.54
N ARG A 704 18.90 33.16 -37.19
CA ARG A 704 19.52 33.12 -38.54
C ARG A 704 18.60 33.62 -39.66
N ARG A 705 17.27 33.56 -39.51
CA ARG A 705 16.32 33.95 -40.56
C ARG A 705 15.84 35.38 -40.48
N VAL A 706 16.09 36.10 -39.40
CA VAL A 706 15.68 37.50 -39.21
C VAL A 706 16.91 38.41 -39.34
N PRO A 707 17.11 39.09 -40.50
CA PRO A 707 18.33 39.88 -40.76
C PRO A 707 18.59 41.01 -39.77
N ARG A 708 17.54 41.53 -39.09
CA ARG A 708 17.64 42.60 -38.08
C ARG A 708 18.14 42.10 -36.72
N LEU A 709 18.16 40.81 -36.46
CA LEU A 709 18.58 40.22 -35.18
C LEU A 709 20.04 39.71 -35.23
N SER A 710 20.65 39.64 -36.38
CA SER A 710 22.04 39.17 -36.57
C SER A 710 23.09 40.14 -36.03
N SER A 711 22.74 41.42 -35.78
CA SER A 711 23.64 42.46 -35.24
C SER A 711 23.63 42.60 -33.72
N VAL A 712 22.73 41.88 -33.03
CA VAL A 712 22.66 41.89 -31.55
C VAL A 712 23.46 40.68 -30.98
N GLN A 713 24.11 40.88 -29.84
CA GLN A 713 24.93 39.84 -29.17
C GLN A 713 24.13 38.62 -28.67
N TRP A 714 23.16 38.13 -29.47
CA TRP A 714 22.32 36.99 -29.19
C TRP A 714 23.05 35.67 -28.95
N PRO A 715 24.25 35.40 -29.57
CA PRO A 715 25.00 34.19 -29.23
C PRO A 715 25.44 34.16 -27.76
N ARG A 716 25.65 35.35 -27.14
CA ARG A 716 25.96 35.42 -25.70
C ARG A 716 24.76 35.19 -24.82
N LEU A 717 23.57 35.67 -25.24
CA LEU A 717 22.32 35.46 -24.47
C LEU A 717 21.87 34.03 -24.53
N ALA A 718 21.90 33.38 -25.69
CA ALA A 718 21.54 31.94 -25.86
C ALA A 718 22.53 31.03 -25.10
N MET A 719 23.80 31.40 -25.03
CA MET A 719 24.80 30.66 -24.26
C MET A 719 24.57 30.84 -22.76
N VAL A 720 24.23 32.03 -22.28
CA VAL A 720 23.89 32.29 -20.88
C VAL A 720 22.61 31.56 -20.49
N THR A 721 21.57 31.57 -21.33
CA THR A 721 20.31 30.87 -21.07
C THR A 721 20.50 29.35 -21.07
N GLY A 722 21.28 28.79 -22.00
CA GLY A 722 21.63 27.38 -22.02
C GLY A 722 22.42 26.93 -20.79
N TRP A 723 23.39 27.75 -20.34
CA TRP A 723 24.18 27.47 -19.11
C TRP A 723 23.35 27.67 -17.83
N THR A 724 22.44 28.64 -17.80
CA THR A 724 21.57 28.87 -16.65
C THR A 724 20.58 27.71 -16.48
N LEU A 725 20.05 27.14 -17.58
CA LEU A 725 19.21 25.95 -17.55
C LEU A 725 19.98 24.68 -17.15
N LEU A 726 21.22 24.54 -17.59
CA LEU A 726 22.10 23.44 -17.18
C LEU A 726 22.50 23.55 -15.69
N LEU A 727 22.83 24.76 -15.23
CA LEU A 727 23.19 25.04 -13.84
C LEU A 727 21.97 24.97 -12.89
N ALA A 728 20.76 25.23 -13.36
CA ALA A 728 19.54 25.03 -12.58
C ALA A 728 19.12 23.55 -12.50
N ALA A 729 19.52 22.73 -13.45
CA ALA A 729 19.27 21.28 -13.43
C ALA A 729 20.21 20.52 -12.49
N VAL A 730 21.43 21.02 -12.26
CA VAL A 730 22.43 20.40 -11.38
C VAL A 730 22.07 20.45 -9.89
N PRO A 731 21.55 21.54 -9.30
CA PRO A 731 21.12 21.56 -7.90
C PRO A 731 19.90 20.71 -7.63
N ALA A 732 18.96 20.62 -8.58
CA ALA A 732 17.84 19.67 -8.48
C ALA A 732 18.31 18.20 -8.50
N TYR A 733 19.49 17.95 -9.06
CA TYR A 733 20.17 16.65 -9.05
C TYR A 733 20.83 16.32 -7.69
N LEU A 734 21.33 17.32 -7.00
CA LEU A 734 22.09 17.14 -5.74
C LEU A 734 21.22 17.28 -4.48
N SER A 735 19.97 17.74 -4.60
CA SER A 735 19.06 17.96 -3.48
C SER A 735 18.01 16.85 -3.30
N THR A 736 18.04 15.82 -4.13
CA THR A 736 17.30 14.57 -4.00
C THR A 736 18.26 13.40 -3.73
#